data_087b054c9d4327b8b2171a5b0e6cfe97
#
_entry.id   087b054c9d4327b8b2171a5b0e6cfe97
#
_cell.length_a   1.000
_cell.length_b   1.000
_cell.length_c   1.000
_cell.angle_alpha   90.00
_cell.angle_beta   90.00
_cell.angle_gamma   90.00
#
_symmetry.space_group_name_H-M   'P 1'
#
loop_
_entity.id
_entity.type
_entity.pdbx_description
1 polymer ?
#
loop_
_entity_poly.entity_id
_entity_poly.type
_entity_poly.pdbx_seq_one_letter_code
_entity_poly.pdbx_strand_id
1 'polypeptide(L)'
;MSSPTGTGDGVEAPDGGAIVYELAEGCTAEDVEQGSRYRATVNGVVDYGVFVDLSDAVSGLIHDSNLQGAYDVGDELVVELGEIRSDGDMSFEEVSVTDYETEHVPHGTAADVADLADSTGDTVVVEGQVVQIKQTGGPTIFQVRDATGIVPCAAFEEAGVRAHPDVAIDDVIRVSGRAEERDGGIQIEVDALTRLDGDEAGDVEAQLDAALTEAAEPPDIDPLVEWPAFEKLWDDLRDVAAELRKTVLEGRPIRMRHHADGDGLCASVPLQVALERFIGDHYEDSDAPQHLLKRLPSKAPYYEMEDVTRDLNFALEDRTRHGQKLPLLLMLDNGSTEEDTPAYRNLRHYDIPVVVVDHHHPDPEAVEPLITEHVNPYLHDEDYRITTGMMCVELARMIAPDLTDDLTHVPAVAGLSDRSEGEAMPDYLELAAERDYDEAALRDIGEALDYATHWLRYSSGDQLITDVLNVDCDDRERHDELVADLADKAERDVQKQLDAAMAHVEHERLDNGAHLYTLDVENHAYRFTYPAPGKTTGEVHDAKVAETGDPVITIGYGPDFAVLRSDGVRLDIPRYVSELTEEVDGGGVSGGGHLVVGSIKFVSGMRSEVIDALVEKMADAELDEELTSSTALPDDA
;
A
#
# COMPACT_ATOMS: atom_id res chain seq x y z
N MET A 1 29.19 77.70 -29.61
CA MET A 1 28.51 77.12 -30.77
C MET A 1 27.88 75.85 -30.32
N SER A 2 26.55 75.85 -30.36
CA SER A 2 25.64 74.71 -30.48
C SER A 2 25.71 73.56 -29.48
N SER A 3 24.84 73.58 -28.51
CA SER A 3 24.27 72.41 -27.88
C SER A 3 23.36 71.64 -28.85
N PRO A 4 23.19 70.36 -28.69
CA PRO A 4 21.87 69.76 -28.93
C PRO A 4 21.32 69.06 -27.67
N THR A 5 20.07 69.27 -27.49
CA THR A 5 19.06 68.65 -26.68
C THR A 5 19.03 67.17 -26.86
N GLY A 6 19.22 66.41 -25.75
CA GLY A 6 18.93 64.98 -25.68
C GLY A 6 17.54 64.78 -25.08
N THR A 7 16.70 64.17 -25.83
CA THR A 7 15.43 63.61 -25.45
C THR A 7 15.65 62.43 -24.54
N GLY A 8 15.00 62.43 -23.36
CA GLY A 8 14.95 61.26 -22.47
C GLY A 8 14.07 60.20 -23.11
N ASP A 9 14.64 59.05 -23.30
CA ASP A 9 13.91 57.79 -23.53
C ASP A 9 13.27 57.35 -22.22
N GLY A 10 11.94 57.39 -22.20
CA GLY A 10 11.16 56.72 -21.19
C GLY A 10 11.37 55.21 -21.34
N VAL A 11 11.83 54.58 -20.30
CA VAL A 11 11.74 53.13 -20.17
C VAL A 11 10.26 52.84 -19.97
N GLU A 12 9.63 52.25 -20.97
CA GLU A 12 8.33 51.60 -20.82
C GLU A 12 8.53 50.45 -19.83
N ALA A 13 7.75 50.48 -18.73
CA ALA A 13 7.57 49.35 -17.84
C ALA A 13 6.89 48.20 -18.62
N PRO A 14 7.18 46.93 -18.30
CA PRO A 14 6.48 45.81 -18.93
C PRO A 14 4.99 45.86 -18.57
N ASP A 15 4.15 45.55 -19.55
CA ASP A 15 2.69 45.38 -19.48
C ASP A 15 2.34 44.20 -18.52
N GLY A 16 2.35 44.46 -17.22
CA GLY A 16 1.70 43.65 -16.21
C GLY A 16 0.48 44.40 -15.70
N GLY A 17 -0.68 43.79 -15.69
CA GLY A 17 -1.89 44.37 -15.09
C GLY A 17 -1.61 44.85 -13.67
N ALA A 18 -2.34 45.85 -13.18
CA ALA A 18 -2.20 46.31 -11.80
C ALA A 18 -2.66 45.18 -10.85
N ILE A 19 -1.88 44.87 -9.81
CA ILE A 19 -2.29 43.91 -8.78
C ILE A 19 -3.20 44.62 -7.77
N VAL A 20 -4.30 43.96 -7.40
CA VAL A 20 -5.25 44.38 -6.36
C VAL A 20 -5.36 43.25 -5.35
N TYR A 21 -4.95 43.49 -4.11
CA TYR A 21 -5.01 42.53 -3.04
C TYR A 21 -6.42 42.43 -2.45
N GLU A 22 -6.86 41.20 -2.18
CA GLU A 22 -8.08 40.88 -1.43
C GLU A 22 -7.67 40.17 -0.14
N LEU A 23 -7.96 40.80 1.02
CA LEU A 23 -7.58 40.24 2.32
C LEU A 23 -8.56 39.17 2.75
N ALA A 24 -8.05 38.07 3.29
CA ALA A 24 -8.86 37.08 3.98
C ALA A 24 -9.46 37.64 5.29
N GLU A 25 -10.55 37.04 5.76
CA GLU A 25 -11.03 37.24 7.11
C GLU A 25 -9.91 36.92 8.13
N GLY A 26 -9.78 37.74 9.18
CA GLY A 26 -8.69 37.60 10.16
C GLY A 26 -7.42 38.37 9.84
N CYS A 27 -7.18 38.82 8.61
CA CYS A 27 -6.05 39.70 8.29
C CYS A 27 -6.13 40.99 9.10
N THR A 28 -4.98 41.43 9.63
CA THR A 28 -4.81 42.55 10.53
C THR A 28 -4.03 43.70 9.87
N ALA A 29 -3.77 44.77 10.61
CA ALA A 29 -2.93 45.89 10.16
C ALA A 29 -1.48 45.47 9.81
N GLU A 30 -1.03 44.29 10.21
CA GLU A 30 0.29 43.75 9.92
C GLU A 30 0.35 43.10 8.54
N ASP A 31 -0.82 42.74 7.97
CA ASP A 31 -0.96 42.09 6.67
C ASP A 31 -1.17 43.10 5.51
N VAL A 32 -1.14 44.41 5.78
CA VAL A 32 -1.30 45.44 4.76
C VAL A 32 -0.05 46.28 4.57
N GLU A 33 0.24 46.61 3.31
CA GLU A 33 1.42 47.39 2.93
C GLU A 33 1.04 48.73 2.35
N GLN A 34 1.69 49.82 2.83
CA GLN A 34 1.47 51.18 2.35
C GLN A 34 1.83 51.30 0.87
N GLY A 35 0.91 51.90 0.10
CA GLY A 35 1.04 52.08 -1.36
C GLY A 35 0.54 50.90 -2.17
N SER A 36 0.13 49.78 -1.53
CA SER A 36 -0.54 48.67 -2.17
C SER A 36 -2.03 48.92 -2.36
N ARG A 37 -2.64 48.24 -3.33
CA ARG A 37 -4.04 48.37 -3.71
C ARG A 37 -4.84 47.22 -3.20
N TYR A 38 -6.00 47.52 -2.63
CA TYR A 38 -6.85 46.52 -1.99
C TYR A 38 -8.28 46.63 -2.49
N ARG A 39 -8.99 45.52 -2.55
CA ARG A 39 -10.43 45.49 -2.67
C ARG A 39 -11.04 45.83 -1.32
N ALA A 40 -12.01 46.72 -1.33
CA ALA A 40 -12.63 47.22 -0.10
C ALA A 40 -14.14 47.31 -0.25
N THR A 41 -14.87 47.12 0.84
CA THR A 41 -16.33 47.26 0.91
C THR A 41 -16.70 48.46 1.78
N VAL A 42 -17.60 49.28 1.31
CA VAL A 42 -18.09 50.45 2.06
C VAL A 42 -18.93 49.99 3.25
N ASN A 43 -18.50 50.31 4.47
CA ASN A 43 -19.24 50.01 5.70
C ASN A 43 -19.99 51.21 6.30
N GLY A 44 -19.64 52.42 5.89
CA GLY A 44 -20.29 53.63 6.40
C GLY A 44 -20.05 54.87 5.53
N VAL A 45 -21.06 55.73 5.40
CA VAL A 45 -21.00 57.00 4.64
C VAL A 45 -21.22 58.15 5.62
N VAL A 46 -20.31 59.15 5.59
CA VAL A 46 -20.34 60.33 6.46
C VAL A 46 -20.12 61.62 5.63
N ASP A 47 -20.38 62.78 6.23
CA ASP A 47 -20.30 64.09 5.52
C ASP A 47 -18.89 64.43 5.00
N TYR A 48 -17.84 63.76 5.47
CA TYR A 48 -16.44 64.02 5.13
C TYR A 48 -15.73 62.86 4.41
N GLY A 49 -16.46 61.78 4.09
CA GLY A 49 -15.90 60.64 3.36
C GLY A 49 -16.69 59.33 3.55
N VAL A 50 -16.06 58.21 3.18
CA VAL A 50 -16.61 56.87 3.37
C VAL A 50 -15.65 56.02 4.21
N PHE A 51 -16.21 55.22 5.09
CA PHE A 51 -15.45 54.15 5.76
C PHE A 51 -15.52 52.87 4.92
N VAL A 52 -14.39 52.20 4.84
CA VAL A 52 -14.25 50.95 4.09
C VAL A 52 -13.60 49.89 4.95
N ASP A 53 -14.01 48.66 4.73
CA ASP A 53 -13.41 47.47 5.31
C ASP A 53 -12.65 46.71 4.21
N LEU A 54 -11.42 46.30 4.51
CA LEU A 54 -10.61 45.37 3.70
C LEU A 54 -10.72 43.93 4.22
N SER A 55 -10.89 43.79 5.54
CA SER A 55 -11.21 42.56 6.26
C SER A 55 -12.10 42.90 7.46
N ASP A 56 -12.45 41.92 8.27
CA ASP A 56 -13.19 42.12 9.53
C ASP A 56 -12.40 42.93 10.58
N ALA A 57 -11.05 42.91 10.52
CA ALA A 57 -10.15 43.62 11.44
C ALA A 57 -9.44 44.83 10.80
N VAL A 58 -9.49 45.01 9.47
CA VAL A 58 -8.81 46.09 8.76
C VAL A 58 -9.82 47.03 8.15
N SER A 59 -9.95 48.22 8.71
CA SER A 59 -10.85 49.26 8.23
C SER A 59 -10.18 50.62 8.21
N GLY A 60 -10.74 51.55 7.45
CA GLY A 60 -10.24 52.92 7.42
C GLY A 60 -11.12 53.87 6.66
N LEU A 61 -10.63 55.10 6.50
CA LEU A 61 -11.39 56.21 5.94
C LEU A 61 -10.84 56.65 4.57
N ILE A 62 -11.71 56.79 3.60
CA ILE A 62 -11.43 57.56 2.39
C ILE A 62 -12.06 58.95 2.56
N HIS A 63 -11.24 60.00 2.55
CA HIS A 63 -11.73 61.36 2.67
C HIS A 63 -12.45 61.80 1.39
N ASP A 64 -13.48 62.61 1.48
CA ASP A 64 -14.31 63.09 0.34
C ASP A 64 -13.48 63.67 -0.82
N SER A 65 -12.31 64.28 -0.53
CA SER A 65 -11.40 64.77 -1.57
C SER A 65 -10.69 63.67 -2.38
N ASN A 66 -10.70 62.45 -1.91
CA ASN A 66 -10.02 61.28 -2.48
C ASN A 66 -11.02 60.25 -3.06
N LEU A 67 -12.31 60.60 -3.07
CA LEU A 67 -13.37 59.85 -3.71
C LEU A 67 -13.61 60.35 -5.14
N GLN A 68 -13.89 59.41 -6.05
CA GLN A 68 -14.21 59.70 -7.44
C GLN A 68 -15.72 59.59 -7.73
N GLY A 69 -16.50 59.02 -6.81
CA GLY A 69 -17.92 58.78 -6.93
C GLY A 69 -18.69 58.98 -5.63
N ALA A 70 -19.98 58.71 -5.66
CA ALA A 70 -20.84 58.61 -4.48
C ALA A 70 -21.14 57.14 -4.27
N TYR A 71 -21.04 56.67 -3.02
CA TYR A 71 -21.15 55.26 -2.64
C TYR A 71 -22.26 55.08 -1.61
N ASP A 72 -22.86 53.90 -1.64
CA ASP A 72 -23.77 53.41 -0.61
C ASP A 72 -23.08 52.29 0.20
N VAL A 73 -23.57 52.03 1.41
CA VAL A 73 -23.06 50.91 2.26
C VAL A 73 -23.26 49.57 1.53
N GLY A 74 -22.19 48.81 1.40
CA GLY A 74 -22.14 47.55 0.66
C GLY A 74 -21.58 47.66 -0.76
N ASP A 75 -21.24 48.87 -1.22
CA ASP A 75 -20.56 49.05 -2.51
C ASP A 75 -19.10 48.61 -2.40
N GLU A 76 -18.57 47.98 -3.46
CA GLU A 76 -17.19 47.58 -3.60
C GLU A 76 -16.39 48.56 -4.44
N LEU A 77 -15.15 48.82 -4.03
CA LEU A 77 -14.23 49.70 -4.74
C LEU A 77 -12.77 49.23 -4.53
N VAL A 78 -11.87 49.71 -5.41
CA VAL A 78 -10.44 49.51 -5.25
C VAL A 78 -9.85 50.72 -4.57
N VAL A 79 -9.07 50.49 -3.50
CA VAL A 79 -8.41 51.53 -2.71
C VAL A 79 -6.91 51.32 -2.67
N GLU A 80 -6.15 52.41 -2.58
CA GLU A 80 -4.71 52.37 -2.29
C GLU A 80 -4.50 52.84 -0.85
N LEU A 81 -3.69 52.07 -0.06
CA LEU A 81 -3.37 52.40 1.32
C LEU A 81 -2.39 53.59 1.36
N GLY A 82 -2.86 54.72 1.79
CA GLY A 82 -2.07 55.95 1.87
C GLY A 82 -1.20 56.01 3.12
N GLU A 83 -1.78 56.08 4.32
CA GLU A 83 -1.04 56.25 5.58
C GLU A 83 -1.64 55.39 6.69
N ILE A 84 -0.77 54.69 7.45
CA ILE A 84 -1.11 54.03 8.71
C ILE A 84 -0.62 54.96 9.82
N ARG A 85 -1.53 55.47 10.67
CA ARG A 85 -1.21 56.38 11.77
C ARG A 85 -0.74 55.59 12.99
N SER A 86 -0.07 56.29 13.90
CA SER A 86 0.48 55.70 15.13
C SER A 86 -0.58 55.19 16.12
N ASP A 87 -1.84 55.54 15.92
CA ASP A 87 -3.01 55.05 16.69
C ASP A 87 -3.72 53.86 15.98
N GLY A 88 -3.22 53.43 14.83
CA GLY A 88 -3.76 52.32 14.05
C GLY A 88 -4.79 52.77 12.98
N ASP A 89 -5.19 54.03 12.93
CA ASP A 89 -6.12 54.56 11.93
C ASP A 89 -5.48 54.51 10.52
N MET A 90 -6.22 53.98 9.56
CA MET A 90 -5.78 53.91 8.14
C MET A 90 -6.52 54.87 7.28
N SER A 91 -5.79 55.49 6.33
CA SER A 91 -6.36 56.36 5.31
C SER A 91 -6.16 55.76 3.92
N PHE A 92 -7.21 55.76 3.13
CA PHE A 92 -7.22 55.19 1.79
C PHE A 92 -7.54 56.25 0.76
N GLU A 93 -7.11 55.99 -0.49
CA GLU A 93 -7.46 56.74 -1.67
C GLU A 93 -8.16 55.84 -2.67
N GLU A 94 -9.27 56.29 -3.25
CA GLU A 94 -9.92 55.51 -4.32
C GLU A 94 -9.07 55.51 -5.58
N VAL A 95 -8.86 54.32 -6.17
CA VAL A 95 -8.09 54.13 -7.40
C VAL A 95 -8.97 53.50 -8.47
N SER A 96 -9.10 54.18 -9.62
CA SER A 96 -9.77 53.60 -10.79
C SER A 96 -8.81 52.70 -11.56
N VAL A 97 -9.00 51.41 -11.44
CA VAL A 97 -8.26 50.38 -12.20
C VAL A 97 -9.27 49.60 -13.04
N THR A 98 -9.04 49.54 -14.36
CA THR A 98 -9.97 48.92 -15.32
C THR A 98 -9.56 47.52 -15.75
N ASP A 99 -8.32 47.17 -15.48
CA ASP A 99 -7.76 45.83 -15.81
C ASP A 99 -6.73 45.50 -14.74
N TYR A 100 -7.06 44.55 -13.89
CA TYR A 100 -6.20 44.15 -12.76
C TYR A 100 -6.31 42.67 -12.46
N GLU A 101 -5.25 42.10 -11.93
CA GLU A 101 -5.22 40.78 -11.33
C GLU A 101 -5.55 40.89 -9.83
N THR A 102 -6.35 39.96 -9.32
CA THR A 102 -6.65 39.90 -7.89
C THR A 102 -5.72 38.91 -7.26
N GLU A 103 -4.98 39.33 -6.23
CA GLU A 103 -4.14 38.48 -5.42
C GLU A 103 -4.75 38.38 -4.01
N HIS A 104 -4.99 37.12 -3.54
CA HIS A 104 -5.56 36.90 -2.22
C HIS A 104 -4.45 36.86 -1.16
N VAL A 105 -4.56 37.71 -0.13
CA VAL A 105 -3.66 37.77 1.01
C VAL A 105 -4.23 36.89 2.14
N PRO A 106 -3.65 35.76 2.45
CA PRO A 106 -4.11 34.89 3.53
C PRO A 106 -3.73 35.50 4.89
N HIS A 107 -4.48 35.13 5.94
CA HIS A 107 -4.10 35.45 7.32
C HIS A 107 -3.17 34.37 7.88
N GLY A 108 -2.00 34.74 8.40
CA GLY A 108 -1.05 33.84 9.04
C GLY A 108 0.33 33.83 8.37
N THR A 109 1.22 33.04 8.95
CA THR A 109 2.60 32.88 8.43
C THR A 109 2.65 31.64 7.55
N ALA A 110 3.24 31.76 6.35
CA ALA A 110 3.48 30.60 5.49
C ALA A 110 4.36 29.57 6.23
N ALA A 111 3.93 28.31 6.23
CA ALA A 111 4.61 27.23 6.90
C ALA A 111 4.55 25.95 6.06
N ASP A 112 5.64 25.19 6.05
CA ASP A 112 5.68 23.84 5.52
C ASP A 112 5.09 22.84 6.53
N VAL A 113 4.46 21.77 6.05
CA VAL A 113 3.84 20.76 6.94
C VAL A 113 4.85 20.16 7.92
N ALA A 114 6.07 19.89 7.48
CA ALA A 114 7.13 19.34 8.33
C ALA A 114 7.52 20.23 9.52
N ASP A 115 7.28 21.56 9.41
CA ASP A 115 7.65 22.55 10.43
C ASP A 115 6.46 22.96 11.33
N LEU A 116 5.26 22.42 11.10
CA LEU A 116 4.04 22.80 11.85
C LEU A 116 4.12 22.50 13.35
N ALA A 117 4.88 21.50 13.77
CA ALA A 117 5.07 21.17 15.16
C ALA A 117 5.72 22.34 15.95
N ASP A 118 6.62 23.09 15.30
CA ASP A 118 7.29 24.26 15.88
C ASP A 118 6.36 25.50 15.90
N SER A 119 5.27 25.47 15.13
CA SER A 119 4.29 26.56 15.00
C SER A 119 2.99 26.30 15.79
N THR A 120 2.99 25.33 16.72
CA THR A 120 1.80 24.99 17.51
C THR A 120 1.27 26.18 18.30
N GLY A 121 0.02 26.53 18.08
CA GLY A 121 -0.68 27.67 18.69
C GLY A 121 -0.67 28.95 17.84
N ASP A 122 0.12 28.98 16.78
CA ASP A 122 0.19 30.11 15.84
C ASP A 122 -0.79 29.93 14.67
N THR A 123 -1.14 31.03 14.01
CA THR A 123 -1.90 31.00 12.76
C THR A 123 -0.94 30.81 11.60
N VAL A 124 -1.14 29.77 10.83
CA VAL A 124 -0.29 29.35 9.72
C VAL A 124 -1.06 29.38 8.40
N VAL A 125 -0.32 29.46 7.29
CA VAL A 125 -0.84 29.31 5.94
C VAL A 125 -0.11 28.15 5.27
N VAL A 126 -0.87 27.16 4.80
CA VAL A 126 -0.36 26.00 4.06
C VAL A 126 -1.02 25.96 2.69
N GLU A 127 -0.23 25.76 1.64
CA GLU A 127 -0.70 25.52 0.29
C GLU A 127 -0.41 24.08 -0.11
N GLY A 128 -1.40 23.40 -0.70
CA GLY A 128 -1.22 22.01 -1.05
C GLY A 128 -2.41 21.39 -1.76
N GLN A 129 -2.24 20.13 -2.14
CA GLN A 129 -3.25 19.35 -2.82
C GLN A 129 -4.09 18.54 -1.81
N VAL A 130 -5.40 18.53 -2.01
CA VAL A 130 -6.32 17.70 -1.22
C VAL A 130 -6.19 16.23 -1.65
N VAL A 131 -5.61 15.40 -0.80
CA VAL A 131 -5.42 13.97 -1.08
C VAL A 131 -6.54 13.09 -0.52
N GLN A 132 -7.25 13.56 0.52
CA GLN A 132 -8.42 12.88 1.11
C GLN A 132 -9.38 13.88 1.73
N ILE A 133 -10.67 13.54 1.75
CA ILE A 133 -11.71 14.31 2.43
C ILE A 133 -12.55 13.38 3.29
N LYS A 134 -12.53 13.61 4.62
CA LYS A 134 -13.24 12.78 5.60
C LYS A 134 -14.34 13.60 6.27
N GLN A 135 -15.61 13.21 6.09
CA GLN A 135 -16.72 13.81 6.83
C GLN A 135 -16.88 13.11 8.16
N THR A 136 -16.71 13.85 9.25
CA THR A 136 -16.94 13.35 10.61
C THR A 136 -18.34 13.73 11.12
N GLY A 137 -18.67 13.35 12.35
CA GLY A 137 -19.87 13.85 13.03
C GLY A 137 -19.73 15.30 13.51
N GLY A 138 -18.56 15.90 13.38
CA GLY A 138 -18.20 17.30 13.64
C GLY A 138 -17.70 17.97 12.36
N PRO A 139 -16.40 18.33 12.29
CA PRO A 139 -15.82 19.01 11.14
C PRO A 139 -15.70 18.10 9.89
N THR A 140 -15.50 18.72 8.74
CA THR A 140 -14.93 18.11 7.57
C THR A 140 -13.41 18.17 7.68
N ILE A 141 -12.73 17.04 7.52
CA ILE A 141 -11.27 16.96 7.55
C ILE A 141 -10.78 16.83 6.11
N PHE A 142 -9.95 17.77 5.69
CA PHE A 142 -9.21 17.73 4.44
C PHE A 142 -7.78 17.29 4.75
N GLN A 143 -7.31 16.20 4.16
CA GLN A 143 -5.89 15.83 4.21
C GLN A 143 -5.21 16.62 3.10
N VAL A 144 -4.34 17.54 3.47
CA VAL A 144 -3.67 18.46 2.54
C VAL A 144 -2.20 18.08 2.48
N ARG A 145 -1.71 17.79 1.27
CA ARG A 145 -0.32 17.46 1.00
C ARG A 145 0.40 18.69 0.45
N ASP A 146 1.47 19.11 1.10
CA ASP A 146 2.47 20.00 0.52
C ASP A 146 3.70 19.22 0.02
N ALA A 147 4.81 19.91 -0.24
CA ALA A 147 6.05 19.28 -0.67
C ALA A 147 6.77 18.50 0.45
N THR A 148 6.38 18.68 1.71
CA THR A 148 7.11 18.20 2.90
C THR A 148 6.34 17.19 3.72
N GLY A 149 5.00 17.10 3.57
CA GLY A 149 4.18 16.16 4.33
C GLY A 149 2.69 16.30 4.04
N ILE A 150 1.88 15.65 4.88
CA ILE A 150 0.41 15.65 4.78
C ILE A 150 -0.19 15.97 6.13
N VAL A 151 -1.02 17.02 6.19
CA VAL A 151 -1.62 17.52 7.42
C VAL A 151 -3.16 17.48 7.36
N PRO A 152 -3.86 17.05 8.44
CA PRO A 152 -5.30 17.18 8.55
C PRO A 152 -5.71 18.63 8.81
N CYS A 153 -6.57 19.17 7.95
CA CYS A 153 -7.18 20.50 8.08
C CYS A 153 -8.65 20.34 8.44
N ALA A 154 -9.04 20.74 9.65
CA ALA A 154 -10.39 20.61 10.17
C ALA A 154 -11.21 21.86 9.92
N ALA A 155 -12.11 21.82 8.95
CA ALA A 155 -13.05 22.91 8.66
C ALA A 155 -14.42 22.62 9.28
N PHE A 156 -14.94 23.55 10.05
CA PHE A 156 -16.20 23.42 10.76
C PHE A 156 -17.21 24.47 10.30
N GLU A 157 -18.37 24.03 9.85
CA GLU A 157 -19.52 24.86 9.55
C GLU A 157 -20.67 24.56 10.51
N GLU A 158 -21.21 23.35 10.45
CA GLU A 158 -22.16 22.79 11.42
C GLU A 158 -21.83 21.32 11.65
N ALA A 159 -22.18 20.75 12.81
CA ALA A 159 -21.92 19.37 13.13
C ALA A 159 -22.50 18.38 12.09
N GLY A 160 -21.62 17.63 11.42
CA GLY A 160 -21.98 16.67 10.37
C GLY A 160 -22.37 17.28 9.02
N VAL A 161 -22.21 18.58 8.85
CA VAL A 161 -22.37 19.28 7.56
C VAL A 161 -21.02 19.39 6.88
N ARG A 162 -20.99 19.14 5.58
CA ARG A 162 -19.79 19.29 4.78
C ARG A 162 -19.42 20.76 4.63
N ALA A 163 -18.29 21.14 5.21
CA ALA A 163 -17.67 22.42 4.94
C ALA A 163 -17.04 22.42 3.54
N HIS A 164 -17.03 23.55 2.88
CA HIS A 164 -16.45 23.75 1.53
C HIS A 164 -16.85 22.66 0.52
N PRO A 165 -18.16 22.54 0.17
CA PRO A 165 -18.66 21.48 -0.71
C PRO A 165 -18.18 21.57 -2.17
N ASP A 166 -17.61 22.69 -2.55
CA ASP A 166 -16.99 22.99 -3.85
C ASP A 166 -15.55 22.49 -3.98
N VAL A 167 -14.90 22.13 -2.85
CA VAL A 167 -13.56 21.55 -2.84
C VAL A 167 -13.64 20.03 -3.03
N ALA A 168 -12.89 19.51 -3.97
CA ALA A 168 -12.80 18.10 -4.32
C ALA A 168 -11.40 17.53 -4.03
N ILE A 169 -11.28 16.20 -4.10
CA ILE A 169 -9.97 15.53 -4.12
C ILE A 169 -9.22 15.97 -5.37
N ASP A 170 -7.92 16.11 -5.25
CA ASP A 170 -6.97 16.61 -6.24
C ASP A 170 -7.04 18.14 -6.49
N ASP A 171 -7.98 18.86 -5.88
CA ASP A 171 -7.93 20.33 -5.91
C ASP A 171 -6.71 20.86 -5.13
N VAL A 172 -6.10 21.93 -5.63
CA VAL A 172 -5.08 22.70 -4.92
C VAL A 172 -5.74 23.79 -4.11
N ILE A 173 -5.40 23.85 -2.83
CA ILE A 173 -6.00 24.79 -1.89
C ILE A 173 -4.94 25.55 -1.08
N ARG A 174 -5.33 26.73 -0.62
CA ARG A 174 -4.64 27.49 0.41
C ARG A 174 -5.49 27.44 1.66
N VAL A 175 -4.91 27.00 2.77
CA VAL A 175 -5.56 26.91 4.08
C VAL A 175 -4.88 27.88 5.01
N SER A 176 -5.65 28.74 5.66
CA SER A 176 -5.24 29.55 6.81
C SER A 176 -5.95 29.05 8.04
N GLY A 177 -5.23 28.89 9.15
CA GLY A 177 -5.81 28.41 10.39
C GLY A 177 -4.78 28.19 11.49
N ARG A 178 -5.26 27.77 12.64
CA ARG A 178 -4.44 27.56 13.82
C ARG A 178 -3.85 26.16 13.82
N ALA A 179 -2.53 26.06 13.97
CA ALA A 179 -1.86 24.77 14.18
C ALA A 179 -2.09 24.30 15.63
N GLU A 180 -2.67 23.11 15.82
CA GLU A 180 -2.97 22.55 17.13
C GLU A 180 -2.48 21.08 17.22
N GLU A 181 -1.97 20.71 18.39
CA GLU A 181 -1.67 19.30 18.69
C GLU A 181 -2.97 18.56 19.01
N ARG A 182 -3.26 17.47 18.30
CA ARG A 182 -4.43 16.65 18.49
C ARG A 182 -4.15 15.17 18.26
N ASP A 183 -4.57 14.34 19.20
CA ASP A 183 -4.46 12.87 19.14
C ASP A 183 -3.03 12.34 18.85
N GLY A 184 -2.01 13.15 19.19
CA GLY A 184 -0.59 12.81 19.01
C GLY A 184 0.03 13.23 17.67
N GLY A 185 -0.69 13.98 16.84
CA GLY A 185 -0.21 14.62 15.61
C GLY A 185 -0.58 16.11 15.58
N ILE A 186 -0.28 16.80 14.49
CA ILE A 186 -0.64 18.21 14.26
C ILE A 186 -1.86 18.28 13.36
N GLN A 187 -2.78 19.18 13.67
CA GLN A 187 -3.96 19.51 12.87
C GLN A 187 -4.06 21.02 12.70
N ILE A 188 -4.52 21.49 11.54
CA ILE A 188 -4.88 22.89 11.32
C ILE A 188 -6.38 23.03 11.60
N GLU A 189 -6.77 23.86 12.58
CA GLU A 189 -8.16 24.34 12.73
C GLU A 189 -8.37 25.46 11.73
N VAL A 190 -9.18 25.21 10.71
CA VAL A 190 -9.32 26.06 9.54
C VAL A 190 -10.12 27.33 9.86
N ASP A 191 -9.51 28.49 9.67
CA ASP A 191 -10.17 29.80 9.68
C ASP A 191 -10.68 30.17 8.29
N ALA A 192 -9.84 29.97 7.26
CA ALA A 192 -10.19 30.21 5.88
C ALA A 192 -9.60 29.13 4.96
N LEU A 193 -10.34 28.80 3.90
CA LEU A 193 -9.91 27.85 2.87
C LEU A 193 -10.29 28.42 1.51
N THR A 194 -9.31 28.52 0.60
CA THR A 194 -9.49 29.01 -0.75
C THR A 194 -8.97 28.00 -1.76
N ARG A 195 -9.76 27.67 -2.78
CA ARG A 195 -9.27 26.87 -3.90
C ARG A 195 -8.44 27.75 -4.82
N LEU A 196 -7.24 27.32 -5.16
CA LEU A 196 -6.36 27.98 -6.09
C LEU A 196 -6.73 27.59 -7.53
N ASP A 197 -6.63 28.55 -8.45
CA ASP A 197 -6.93 28.34 -9.87
C ASP A 197 -5.84 29.02 -10.73
N GLY A 198 -5.75 28.62 -12.01
CA GLY A 198 -4.87 29.27 -12.98
C GLY A 198 -3.37 29.08 -12.69
N ASP A 199 -2.60 30.18 -12.77
CA ASP A 199 -1.14 30.16 -12.63
C ASP A 199 -0.71 29.82 -11.19
N GLU A 200 -1.43 30.28 -10.16
CA GLU A 200 -1.15 29.98 -8.75
C GLU A 200 -1.26 28.47 -8.47
N ALA A 201 -2.33 27.82 -8.92
CA ALA A 201 -2.48 26.37 -8.78
C ALA A 201 -1.39 25.63 -9.56
N GLY A 202 -1.05 26.08 -10.77
CA GLY A 202 -0.02 25.47 -11.60
C GLY A 202 1.39 25.51 -10.97
N ASP A 203 1.73 26.58 -10.28
CA ASP A 203 3.03 26.70 -9.59
C ASP A 203 3.11 25.75 -8.40
N VAL A 204 2.03 25.63 -7.61
CA VAL A 204 1.95 24.68 -6.49
C VAL A 204 1.97 23.24 -7.02
N GLU A 205 1.18 22.90 -8.03
CA GLU A 205 1.17 21.57 -8.66
C GLU A 205 2.56 21.15 -9.14
N ALA A 206 3.30 22.04 -9.80
CA ALA A 206 4.64 21.75 -10.29
C ALA A 206 5.64 21.47 -9.15
N GLN A 207 5.52 22.17 -8.02
CA GLN A 207 6.34 21.93 -6.82
C GLN A 207 5.98 20.59 -6.20
N LEU A 208 4.68 20.28 -6.08
CA LEU A 208 4.18 19.03 -5.53
C LEU A 208 4.59 17.82 -6.37
N ASP A 209 4.53 17.92 -7.70
CA ASP A 209 4.92 16.83 -8.60
C ASP A 209 6.43 16.55 -8.52
N ALA A 210 7.24 17.60 -8.42
CA ALA A 210 8.70 17.45 -8.25
C ALA A 210 9.02 16.79 -6.90
N ALA A 211 8.42 17.26 -5.80
CA ALA A 211 8.60 16.69 -4.47
C ALA A 211 8.08 15.25 -4.39
N LEU A 212 6.94 14.95 -5.02
CA LEU A 212 6.39 13.58 -5.09
C LEU A 212 7.36 12.63 -5.79
N THR A 213 7.94 13.06 -6.90
CA THR A 213 8.90 12.24 -7.66
C THR A 213 10.14 11.96 -6.82
N GLU A 214 10.68 12.96 -6.12
CA GLU A 214 11.85 12.81 -5.25
C GLU A 214 11.54 11.93 -4.03
N ALA A 215 10.42 12.16 -3.36
CA ALA A 215 10.03 11.40 -2.17
C ALA A 215 9.61 9.95 -2.49
N ALA A 216 9.10 9.68 -3.70
CA ALA A 216 8.76 8.34 -4.15
C ALA A 216 9.98 7.49 -4.49
N GLU A 217 11.09 8.11 -4.90
CA GLU A 217 12.32 7.37 -5.24
C GLU A 217 12.83 6.58 -4.02
N PRO A 218 12.98 5.26 -4.13
CA PRO A 218 13.50 4.47 -3.02
C PRO A 218 14.98 4.76 -2.80
N PRO A 219 15.47 4.71 -1.55
CA PRO A 219 16.88 4.89 -1.24
C PRO A 219 17.74 3.84 -1.94
N ASP A 220 18.98 4.20 -2.20
CA ASP A 220 19.97 3.29 -2.76
C ASP A 220 20.52 2.40 -1.65
N ILE A 221 20.19 1.12 -1.70
CA ILE A 221 20.58 0.10 -0.73
C ILE A 221 21.21 -1.09 -1.45
N ASP A 222 22.12 -1.78 -0.78
CA ASP A 222 22.65 -3.05 -1.26
C ASP A 222 21.72 -4.21 -0.84
N PRO A 223 21.57 -5.29 -1.62
CA PRO A 223 20.82 -6.46 -1.22
C PRO A 223 21.41 -7.09 0.05
N LEU A 224 20.58 -7.76 0.86
CA LEU A 224 21.02 -8.47 2.07
C LEU A 224 22.07 -9.54 1.77
N VAL A 225 21.92 -10.20 0.63
CA VAL A 225 22.84 -11.25 0.15
C VAL A 225 23.16 -11.01 -1.31
N GLU A 226 24.45 -11.09 -1.67
CA GLU A 226 24.89 -11.03 -3.06
C GLU A 226 24.50 -12.32 -3.79
N TRP A 227 23.42 -12.28 -4.55
CA TRP A 227 22.91 -13.40 -5.32
C TRP A 227 22.64 -12.98 -6.78
N PRO A 228 23.42 -13.48 -7.77
CA PRO A 228 23.28 -13.03 -9.15
C PRO A 228 21.90 -13.24 -9.77
N ALA A 229 21.17 -14.27 -9.33
CA ALA A 229 19.80 -14.50 -9.76
C ALA A 229 18.86 -13.39 -9.25
N PHE A 230 19.08 -12.94 -8.02
CA PHE A 230 18.29 -11.87 -7.41
C PHE A 230 18.59 -10.49 -8.01
N GLU A 231 19.84 -10.24 -8.44
CA GLU A 231 20.23 -8.99 -9.09
C GLU A 231 19.38 -8.69 -10.35
N LYS A 232 18.89 -9.72 -11.03
CA LYS A 232 18.03 -9.55 -12.21
C LYS A 232 16.66 -8.94 -11.91
N LEU A 233 16.18 -9.10 -10.68
CA LEU A 233 14.89 -8.62 -10.21
C LEU A 233 14.97 -7.22 -9.58
N TRP A 234 16.20 -6.71 -9.38
CA TRP A 234 16.43 -5.53 -8.54
C TRP A 234 15.78 -4.26 -9.07
N ASP A 235 15.86 -4.05 -10.39
CA ASP A 235 15.25 -2.88 -11.04
C ASP A 235 13.72 -2.94 -10.92
N ASP A 236 13.09 -4.10 -11.15
CA ASP A 236 11.64 -4.27 -11.03
C ASP A 236 11.17 -4.07 -9.57
N LEU A 237 11.95 -4.56 -8.59
CA LEU A 237 11.67 -4.32 -7.16
C LEU A 237 11.76 -2.84 -6.81
N ARG A 238 12.73 -2.10 -7.37
CA ARG A 238 12.83 -0.65 -7.18
C ARG A 238 11.62 0.09 -7.77
N ASP A 239 11.16 -0.32 -8.95
CA ASP A 239 9.98 0.27 -9.58
C ASP A 239 8.73 0.03 -8.74
N VAL A 240 8.54 -1.18 -8.19
CA VAL A 240 7.45 -1.48 -7.25
C VAL A 240 7.57 -0.65 -5.97
N ALA A 241 8.77 -0.53 -5.39
CA ALA A 241 8.98 0.29 -4.18
C ALA A 241 8.61 1.76 -4.44
N ALA A 242 9.03 2.32 -5.59
CA ALA A 242 8.67 3.68 -5.99
C ALA A 242 7.16 3.86 -6.16
N GLU A 243 6.47 2.91 -6.81
CA GLU A 243 5.02 2.96 -6.99
C GLU A 243 4.26 2.87 -5.65
N LEU A 244 4.71 2.03 -4.71
CA LEU A 244 4.10 1.93 -3.39
C LEU A 244 4.29 3.21 -2.57
N ARG A 245 5.49 3.78 -2.55
CA ARG A 245 5.79 5.06 -1.88
C ARG A 245 4.95 6.19 -2.48
N LYS A 246 4.92 6.30 -3.81
CA LYS A 246 4.08 7.26 -4.53
C LYS A 246 2.59 7.11 -4.18
N THR A 247 2.09 5.88 -4.18
CA THR A 247 0.70 5.56 -3.83
C THR A 247 0.32 6.09 -2.45
N VAL A 248 1.19 5.90 -1.46
CA VAL A 248 1.00 6.45 -0.10
C VAL A 248 0.97 7.98 -0.13
N LEU A 249 1.95 8.62 -0.77
CA LEU A 249 2.07 10.08 -0.84
C LEU A 249 0.89 10.74 -1.59
N GLU A 250 0.29 10.04 -2.55
CA GLU A 250 -0.93 10.48 -3.24
C GLU A 250 -2.21 10.30 -2.40
N GLY A 251 -2.13 9.77 -1.19
CA GLY A 251 -3.29 9.46 -0.35
C GLY A 251 -4.17 8.34 -0.91
N ARG A 252 -3.61 7.47 -1.73
CA ARG A 252 -4.29 6.30 -2.27
C ARG A 252 -4.09 5.12 -1.33
N PRO A 253 -5.17 4.44 -0.89
CA PRO A 253 -5.03 3.23 -0.07
C PRO A 253 -4.34 2.09 -0.80
N ILE A 254 -3.61 1.26 -0.06
CA ILE A 254 -3.06 0.00 -0.51
C ILE A 254 -3.88 -1.14 0.08
N ARG A 255 -4.44 -1.99 -0.78
CA ARG A 255 -5.07 -3.24 -0.41
C ARG A 255 -4.10 -4.36 -0.70
N MET A 256 -3.46 -4.90 0.34
CA MET A 256 -2.51 -6.00 0.22
C MET A 256 -3.25 -7.33 0.38
N ARG A 257 -3.07 -8.22 -0.59
CA ARG A 257 -3.52 -9.61 -0.56
C ARG A 257 -2.32 -10.53 -0.65
N HIS A 258 -2.28 -11.56 0.15
CA HIS A 258 -1.16 -12.51 0.18
C HIS A 258 -1.64 -13.95 0.32
N HIS A 259 -0.85 -14.91 -0.12
CA HIS A 259 -1.10 -16.32 0.17
C HIS A 259 -1.11 -16.56 1.69
N ALA A 260 -1.92 -17.51 2.13
CA ALA A 260 -2.14 -17.75 3.57
C ALA A 260 -1.23 -18.84 4.11
N ASP A 261 0.08 -18.73 3.90
CA ASP A 261 1.11 -19.63 4.38
C ASP A 261 2.34 -18.90 4.90
N GLY A 262 3.43 -19.63 5.16
CA GLY A 262 4.65 -19.07 5.75
C GLY A 262 5.34 -18.06 4.85
N ASP A 263 5.47 -18.32 3.54
CA ASP A 263 6.13 -17.39 2.60
C ASP A 263 5.28 -16.13 2.39
N GLY A 264 3.97 -16.28 2.15
CA GLY A 264 3.07 -15.14 2.01
C GLY A 264 3.01 -14.25 3.25
N LEU A 265 3.19 -14.79 4.46
CA LEU A 265 3.33 -14.00 5.69
C LEU A 265 4.69 -13.32 5.79
N CYS A 266 5.78 -14.01 5.43
CA CYS A 266 7.12 -13.43 5.35
C CYS A 266 7.22 -12.34 4.28
N ALA A 267 6.38 -12.38 3.25
CA ALA A 267 6.26 -11.33 2.25
C ALA A 267 5.46 -10.12 2.77
N SER A 268 4.29 -10.39 3.37
CA SER A 268 3.31 -9.34 3.65
C SER A 268 3.56 -8.57 4.95
N VAL A 269 4.09 -9.21 6.00
CA VAL A 269 4.28 -8.57 7.32
C VAL A 269 5.41 -7.54 7.31
N PRO A 270 6.63 -7.84 6.81
CA PRO A 270 7.67 -6.83 6.69
C PRO A 270 7.25 -5.60 5.88
N LEU A 271 6.56 -5.87 4.77
CA LEU A 271 6.08 -4.81 3.89
C LEU A 271 4.96 -3.98 4.52
N GLN A 272 4.07 -4.59 5.31
CA GLN A 272 3.08 -3.86 6.11
C GLN A 272 3.78 -2.91 7.09
N VAL A 273 4.73 -3.42 7.88
CA VAL A 273 5.44 -2.62 8.89
C VAL A 273 6.22 -1.47 8.23
N ALA A 274 6.88 -1.74 7.10
CA ALA A 274 7.61 -0.71 6.36
C ALA A 274 6.69 0.40 5.82
N LEU A 275 5.53 0.01 5.26
CA LEU A 275 4.53 0.97 4.77
C LEU A 275 3.89 1.75 5.93
N GLU A 276 3.60 1.12 7.07
CA GLU A 276 3.08 1.80 8.27
C GLU A 276 4.06 2.86 8.79
N ARG A 277 5.38 2.55 8.81
CA ARG A 277 6.42 3.55 9.14
C ARG A 277 6.46 4.67 8.11
N PHE A 278 6.51 4.33 6.84
CA PHE A 278 6.55 5.34 5.78
C PHE A 278 5.33 6.26 5.81
N ILE A 279 4.14 5.73 6.10
CA ILE A 279 2.93 6.54 6.32
C ILE A 279 3.12 7.43 7.54
N GLY A 280 3.61 6.89 8.67
CA GLY A 280 3.85 7.64 9.91
C GLY A 280 4.85 8.79 9.75
N ASP A 281 5.84 8.64 8.87
CA ASP A 281 6.85 9.68 8.59
C ASP A 281 6.33 10.82 7.70
N HIS A 282 5.21 10.60 6.98
CA HIS A 282 4.68 11.58 6.01
C HIS A 282 3.31 12.13 6.36
N TYR A 283 2.60 11.54 7.31
CA TYR A 283 1.25 11.94 7.71
C TYR A 283 1.22 12.41 9.16
N GLU A 284 0.74 13.60 9.40
CA GLU A 284 0.48 14.12 10.75
C GLU A 284 -0.77 13.47 11.41
N ASP A 285 -1.59 12.73 10.65
CA ASP A 285 -2.73 11.97 11.16
C ASP A 285 -2.27 10.59 11.67
N SER A 286 -2.24 10.39 12.99
CA SER A 286 -1.85 9.13 13.63
C SER A 286 -2.72 7.92 13.22
N ASP A 287 -3.94 8.15 12.72
CA ASP A 287 -4.85 7.11 12.23
C ASP A 287 -4.63 6.79 10.73
N ALA A 288 -3.75 7.51 10.03
CA ALA A 288 -3.51 7.34 8.60
C ALA A 288 -3.16 5.90 8.20
N PRO A 289 -2.30 5.15 8.92
CA PRO A 289 -2.00 3.76 8.57
C PRO A 289 -3.25 2.87 8.51
N GLN A 290 -4.20 3.04 9.44
CA GLN A 290 -5.43 2.24 9.50
C GLN A 290 -6.38 2.50 8.31
N HIS A 291 -6.28 3.68 7.69
CA HIS A 291 -7.10 4.08 6.55
C HIS A 291 -6.43 3.78 5.21
N LEU A 292 -5.10 3.90 5.15
CA LEU A 292 -4.33 3.76 3.92
C LEU A 292 -3.84 2.35 3.66
N LEU A 293 -3.69 1.50 4.68
CA LEU A 293 -3.16 0.16 4.51
C LEU A 293 -4.11 -0.89 5.07
N LYS A 294 -4.30 -1.97 4.32
CA LYS A 294 -5.01 -3.15 4.82
C LYS A 294 -4.44 -4.40 4.21
N ARG A 295 -3.90 -5.28 5.07
CA ARG A 295 -3.41 -6.61 4.74
C ARG A 295 -4.49 -7.66 5.02
N LEU A 296 -4.72 -8.56 4.06
CA LEU A 296 -5.66 -9.66 4.19
C LEU A 296 -5.12 -10.90 3.45
N PRO A 297 -5.18 -12.10 4.04
CA PRO A 297 -4.85 -13.32 3.35
C PRO A 297 -5.90 -13.67 2.29
N SER A 298 -5.46 -14.25 1.18
CA SER A 298 -6.30 -14.88 0.18
C SER A 298 -6.70 -16.28 0.64
N LYS A 299 -7.87 -16.75 0.22
CA LYS A 299 -8.36 -18.10 0.58
C LYS A 299 -7.80 -19.19 -0.32
N ALA A 300 -7.44 -18.82 -1.53
CA ALA A 300 -6.83 -19.67 -2.53
C ALA A 300 -5.47 -19.08 -2.92
N PRO A 301 -4.58 -19.87 -3.56
CA PRO A 301 -3.34 -19.34 -4.11
C PRO A 301 -3.58 -18.48 -5.37
N TYR A 302 -4.71 -17.80 -5.47
CA TYR A 302 -5.10 -16.85 -6.50
C TYR A 302 -6.22 -15.94 -5.99
N TYR A 303 -6.48 -14.81 -6.68
CA TYR A 303 -7.47 -13.81 -6.28
C TYR A 303 -8.87 -14.21 -6.71
N GLU A 304 -9.63 -14.80 -5.80
CA GLU A 304 -10.97 -15.31 -6.08
C GLU A 304 -12.02 -14.20 -6.28
N MET A 305 -13.09 -14.54 -7.03
CA MET A 305 -14.25 -13.65 -7.23
C MET A 305 -14.92 -13.22 -5.92
N GLU A 306 -14.87 -14.04 -4.86
CA GLU A 306 -15.36 -13.67 -3.53
C GLU A 306 -14.54 -12.54 -2.93
N ASP A 307 -13.20 -12.62 -3.04
CA ASP A 307 -12.29 -11.63 -2.47
C ASP A 307 -12.39 -10.30 -3.22
N VAL A 308 -12.31 -10.30 -4.55
CA VAL A 308 -12.45 -9.06 -5.33
C VAL A 308 -13.81 -8.39 -5.14
N THR A 309 -14.90 -9.17 -5.07
CA THR A 309 -16.24 -8.60 -4.85
C THR A 309 -16.33 -7.91 -3.50
N ARG A 310 -15.73 -8.50 -2.46
CA ARG A 310 -15.69 -7.94 -1.11
C ARG A 310 -14.82 -6.67 -1.07
N ASP A 311 -13.63 -6.73 -1.65
CA ASP A 311 -12.70 -5.60 -1.67
C ASP A 311 -13.25 -4.41 -2.45
N LEU A 312 -13.86 -4.65 -3.62
CA LEU A 312 -14.54 -3.61 -4.38
C LEU A 312 -15.70 -3.00 -3.61
N ASN A 313 -16.52 -3.81 -2.94
CA ASN A 313 -17.63 -3.28 -2.15
C ASN A 313 -17.13 -2.34 -1.05
N PHE A 314 -16.08 -2.72 -0.31
CA PHE A 314 -15.49 -1.87 0.72
C PHE A 314 -14.88 -0.60 0.12
N ALA A 315 -14.11 -0.71 -0.96
CA ALA A 315 -13.48 0.43 -1.61
C ALA A 315 -14.52 1.45 -2.13
N LEU A 316 -15.61 0.98 -2.72
CA LEU A 316 -16.70 1.83 -3.20
C LEU A 316 -17.51 2.47 -2.06
N GLU A 317 -17.71 1.76 -0.94
CA GLU A 317 -18.32 2.31 0.26
C GLU A 317 -17.43 3.39 0.88
N ASP A 318 -16.13 3.15 1.02
CA ASP A 318 -15.16 4.10 1.57
C ASP A 318 -15.05 5.36 0.70
N ARG A 319 -15.03 5.20 -0.63
CA ARG A 319 -15.10 6.33 -1.57
C ARG A 319 -16.37 7.15 -1.38
N THR A 320 -17.51 6.50 -1.20
CA THR A 320 -18.81 7.18 -1.09
C THR A 320 -18.98 7.88 0.26
N ARG A 321 -18.50 7.25 1.35
CA ARG A 321 -18.69 7.75 2.73
C ARG A 321 -17.61 8.71 3.17
N HIS A 322 -16.38 8.48 2.73
CA HIS A 322 -15.18 9.15 3.24
C HIS A 322 -14.41 9.91 2.15
N GLY A 323 -14.88 9.87 0.89
CA GLY A 323 -14.18 10.50 -0.23
C GLY A 323 -12.79 9.91 -0.49
N GLN A 324 -12.53 8.67 -0.04
CA GLN A 324 -11.24 8.01 -0.20
C GLN A 324 -11.01 7.63 -1.66
N LYS A 325 -9.78 7.75 -2.15
CA LYS A 325 -9.40 7.23 -3.48
C LYS A 325 -9.62 5.72 -3.53
N LEU A 326 -9.86 5.18 -4.72
CA LEU A 326 -9.88 3.73 -4.90
C LEU A 326 -8.47 3.17 -4.70
N PRO A 327 -8.30 1.99 -4.09
CA PRO A 327 -6.99 1.50 -3.69
C PRO A 327 -6.11 1.09 -4.88
N LEU A 328 -4.81 0.94 -4.62
CA LEU A 328 -3.95 0.05 -5.35
C LEU A 328 -4.10 -1.36 -4.75
N LEU A 329 -4.28 -2.39 -5.59
CA LEU A 329 -4.20 -3.79 -5.17
C LEU A 329 -2.75 -4.26 -5.28
N LEU A 330 -2.21 -4.75 -4.16
CA LEU A 330 -0.90 -5.39 -4.08
C LEU A 330 -1.10 -6.88 -3.80
N MET A 331 -0.71 -7.72 -4.76
CA MET A 331 -0.74 -9.17 -4.65
C MET A 331 0.64 -9.71 -4.30
N LEU A 332 0.73 -10.54 -3.27
CA LEU A 332 1.98 -11.10 -2.76
C LEU A 332 1.85 -12.61 -2.64
N ASP A 333 2.80 -13.33 -3.23
CA ASP A 333 2.84 -14.79 -3.20
C ASP A 333 1.59 -15.43 -3.81
N ASN A 334 1.02 -14.76 -4.75
CA ASN A 334 -0.06 -15.16 -5.64
C ASN A 334 -0.31 -14.05 -6.69
N GLY A 335 -1.18 -14.30 -7.66
CA GLY A 335 -1.63 -13.27 -8.57
C GLY A 335 -1.04 -13.33 -9.98
N SER A 336 -0.19 -14.31 -10.27
CA SER A 336 0.50 -14.45 -11.54
C SER A 336 -0.20 -15.38 -12.55
N THR A 337 -1.37 -15.95 -12.21
CA THR A 337 -1.98 -17.03 -13.00
C THR A 337 -3.23 -16.61 -13.77
N GLU A 338 -3.65 -17.42 -14.76
CA GLU A 338 -4.87 -17.16 -15.53
C GLU A 338 -6.11 -17.11 -14.63
N GLU A 339 -6.12 -17.84 -13.50
CA GLU A 339 -7.19 -17.86 -12.50
C GLU A 339 -7.46 -16.50 -11.85
N ASP A 340 -6.47 -15.60 -11.83
CA ASP A 340 -6.59 -14.23 -11.28
C ASP A 340 -7.31 -13.28 -12.24
N THR A 341 -7.26 -13.58 -13.55
CA THR A 341 -7.72 -12.64 -14.58
C THR A 341 -9.21 -12.26 -14.51
N PRO A 342 -10.15 -13.13 -14.07
CA PRO A 342 -11.54 -12.70 -13.88
C PRO A 342 -11.69 -11.62 -12.81
N ALA A 343 -10.90 -11.69 -11.73
CA ALA A 343 -10.88 -10.69 -10.67
C ALA A 343 -10.24 -9.37 -11.16
N TYR A 344 -9.10 -9.42 -11.84
CA TYR A 344 -8.44 -8.24 -12.38
C TYR A 344 -9.29 -7.48 -13.41
N ARG A 345 -10.05 -8.20 -14.26
CA ARG A 345 -11.01 -7.56 -15.18
C ARG A 345 -12.10 -6.77 -14.45
N ASN A 346 -12.52 -7.20 -13.24
CA ASN A 346 -13.46 -6.44 -12.43
C ASN A 346 -12.81 -5.15 -11.89
N LEU A 347 -11.57 -5.21 -11.42
CA LEU A 347 -10.84 -4.04 -10.93
C LEU A 347 -10.62 -3.00 -12.04
N ARG A 348 -10.33 -3.45 -13.25
CA ARG A 348 -10.12 -2.58 -14.42
C ARG A 348 -11.35 -1.73 -14.78
N HIS A 349 -12.56 -2.16 -14.44
CA HIS A 349 -13.77 -1.32 -14.65
C HIS A 349 -13.78 -0.06 -13.77
N TYR A 350 -12.92 -0.01 -12.77
CA TYR A 350 -12.80 1.10 -11.83
C TYR A 350 -11.42 1.75 -11.88
N ASP A 351 -10.60 1.41 -12.86
CA ASP A 351 -9.22 1.89 -13.01
C ASP A 351 -8.36 1.68 -11.75
N ILE A 352 -8.59 0.55 -11.07
CA ILE A 352 -7.80 0.13 -9.89
C ILE A 352 -6.51 -0.50 -10.40
N PRO A 353 -5.33 0.07 -10.08
CA PRO A 353 -4.05 -0.51 -10.44
C PRO A 353 -3.77 -1.77 -9.64
N VAL A 354 -3.06 -2.71 -10.25
CA VAL A 354 -2.67 -3.98 -9.64
C VAL A 354 -1.17 -4.16 -9.77
N VAL A 355 -0.51 -4.44 -8.66
CA VAL A 355 0.92 -4.78 -8.59
C VAL A 355 1.02 -6.21 -8.07
N VAL A 356 1.86 -7.04 -8.70
CA VAL A 356 2.05 -8.44 -8.36
C VAL A 356 3.53 -8.70 -8.05
N VAL A 357 3.81 -9.30 -6.90
CA VAL A 357 5.12 -9.85 -6.54
C VAL A 357 4.90 -11.31 -6.13
N ASP A 358 5.37 -12.22 -6.95
CA ASP A 358 5.03 -13.65 -6.83
C ASP A 358 6.17 -14.50 -7.38
N HIS A 359 6.28 -15.75 -6.92
CA HIS A 359 7.27 -16.71 -7.39
C HIS A 359 6.65 -17.99 -7.98
N HIS A 360 5.34 -18.08 -8.01
CA HIS A 360 4.64 -19.17 -8.69
C HIS A 360 4.81 -19.09 -10.20
N HIS A 361 4.66 -20.23 -10.89
CA HIS A 361 4.78 -20.26 -12.35
C HIS A 361 3.72 -19.34 -13.00
N PRO A 362 4.13 -18.29 -13.71
CA PRO A 362 3.20 -17.26 -14.20
C PRO A 362 2.58 -17.61 -15.55
N ASP A 363 1.43 -16.98 -15.83
CA ASP A 363 0.79 -16.93 -17.15
C ASP A 363 0.85 -15.48 -17.71
N PRO A 364 2.03 -15.00 -18.13
CA PRO A 364 2.23 -13.57 -18.45
C PRO A 364 1.34 -13.10 -19.62
N GLU A 365 1.06 -13.94 -20.63
CA GLU A 365 0.17 -13.57 -21.74
C GLU A 365 -1.26 -13.25 -21.26
N ALA A 366 -1.71 -13.87 -20.17
CA ALA A 366 -3.04 -13.66 -19.60
C ALA A 366 -3.07 -12.49 -18.60
N VAL A 367 -2.03 -12.34 -17.78
CA VAL A 367 -1.98 -11.47 -16.60
C VAL A 367 -1.44 -10.08 -16.91
N GLU A 368 -0.29 -9.95 -17.60
CA GLU A 368 0.38 -8.66 -17.88
C GLU A 368 -0.52 -7.58 -18.50
N PRO A 369 -1.47 -7.92 -19.42
CA PRO A 369 -2.36 -6.88 -19.97
C PRO A 369 -3.33 -6.27 -18.96
N LEU A 370 -3.43 -6.81 -17.74
CA LEU A 370 -4.41 -6.45 -16.71
C LEU A 370 -3.79 -5.82 -15.47
N ILE A 371 -2.48 -5.86 -15.34
CA ILE A 371 -1.74 -5.37 -14.15
C ILE A 371 -0.82 -4.21 -14.52
N THR A 372 -0.28 -3.54 -13.52
CA THR A 372 0.61 -2.38 -13.67
C THR A 372 2.07 -2.81 -13.61
N GLU A 373 2.43 -3.59 -12.59
CA GLU A 373 3.78 -4.09 -12.36
C GLU A 373 3.73 -5.58 -12.02
N HIS A 374 4.71 -6.34 -12.50
CA HIS A 374 4.81 -7.78 -12.29
C HIS A 374 6.25 -8.18 -11.99
N VAL A 375 6.53 -8.51 -10.74
CA VAL A 375 7.82 -9.08 -10.32
C VAL A 375 7.66 -10.58 -10.13
N ASN A 376 8.34 -11.34 -10.96
CA ASN A 376 8.34 -12.79 -10.86
C ASN A 376 9.65 -13.37 -11.41
N PRO A 377 10.35 -14.26 -10.67
CA PRO A 377 11.64 -14.83 -11.09
C PRO A 377 11.60 -15.49 -12.47
N TYR A 378 10.51 -16.16 -12.82
CA TYR A 378 10.37 -16.81 -14.13
C TYR A 378 10.41 -15.84 -15.32
N LEU A 379 10.09 -14.56 -15.12
CA LEU A 379 10.18 -13.53 -16.18
C LEU A 379 11.64 -13.17 -16.52
N HIS A 380 12.56 -13.57 -15.64
CA HIS A 380 14.00 -13.29 -15.74
C HIS A 380 14.86 -14.56 -15.95
N ASP A 381 14.24 -15.65 -16.42
CA ASP A 381 14.91 -16.97 -16.60
C ASP A 381 15.44 -17.56 -15.26
N GLU A 382 14.79 -17.23 -14.15
CA GLU A 382 14.99 -17.81 -12.81
C GLU A 382 13.77 -18.65 -12.42
N ASP A 383 13.71 -19.14 -11.20
CA ASP A 383 12.64 -20.04 -10.76
C ASP A 383 12.15 -19.78 -9.32
N TYR A 384 11.23 -20.62 -8.86
CA TYR A 384 10.54 -20.56 -7.57
C TYR A 384 11.46 -20.56 -6.34
N ARG A 385 12.76 -20.86 -6.47
CA ARG A 385 13.71 -20.87 -5.36
C ARG A 385 14.01 -19.48 -4.80
N ILE A 386 13.71 -18.42 -5.58
CA ILE A 386 13.63 -17.05 -5.06
C ILE A 386 12.20 -16.87 -4.55
N THR A 387 11.98 -16.98 -3.23
CA THR A 387 10.63 -16.90 -2.66
C THR A 387 10.12 -15.47 -2.60
N THR A 388 8.80 -15.30 -2.52
CA THR A 388 8.18 -13.98 -2.42
C THR A 388 8.59 -13.25 -1.15
N GLY A 389 8.77 -13.97 -0.04
CA GLY A 389 9.26 -13.40 1.22
C GLY A 389 10.66 -12.80 1.10
N MET A 390 11.58 -13.45 0.34
CA MET A 390 12.90 -12.90 0.06
C MET A 390 12.81 -11.57 -0.71
N MET A 391 11.97 -11.52 -1.75
CA MET A 391 11.76 -10.30 -2.55
C MET A 391 11.12 -9.18 -1.75
N CYS A 392 10.09 -9.50 -0.95
CA CYS A 392 9.35 -8.50 -0.18
C CYS A 392 10.12 -7.95 1.03
N VAL A 393 11.08 -8.68 1.57
CA VAL A 393 12.02 -8.14 2.56
C VAL A 393 12.87 -7.03 1.94
N GLU A 394 13.36 -7.20 0.73
CA GLU A 394 14.10 -6.14 0.05
C GLU A 394 13.20 -4.93 -0.30
N LEU A 395 11.96 -5.18 -0.72
CA LEU A 395 10.97 -4.11 -0.89
C LEU A 395 10.72 -3.34 0.41
N ALA A 396 10.57 -4.03 1.54
CA ALA A 396 10.39 -3.41 2.84
C ALA A 396 11.59 -2.52 3.21
N ARG A 397 12.82 -2.98 2.93
CA ARG A 397 14.06 -2.21 3.13
C ARG A 397 14.17 -1.00 2.20
N MET A 398 13.70 -1.10 0.95
CA MET A 398 13.61 0.03 0.02
C MET A 398 12.60 1.08 0.46
N ILE A 399 11.59 0.70 1.22
CA ILE A 399 10.56 1.61 1.76
C ILE A 399 11.01 2.22 3.09
N ALA A 400 11.52 1.40 4.02
CA ALA A 400 11.96 1.78 5.36
C ALA A 400 13.31 1.12 5.71
N PRO A 401 14.44 1.69 5.31
CA PRO A 401 15.77 1.09 5.47
C PRO A 401 16.20 0.86 6.92
N ASP A 402 15.64 1.60 7.84
CA ASP A 402 15.88 1.48 9.28
C ASP A 402 15.35 0.16 9.88
N LEU A 403 14.46 -0.54 9.17
CA LEU A 403 14.00 -1.89 9.52
C LEU A 403 15.01 -2.99 9.17
N THR A 404 16.11 -2.70 8.46
CA THR A 404 17.03 -3.71 7.93
C THR A 404 17.45 -4.74 8.99
N ASP A 405 17.88 -4.26 10.17
CA ASP A 405 18.33 -5.16 11.24
C ASP A 405 17.19 -6.08 11.75
N ASP A 406 15.95 -5.61 11.74
CA ASP A 406 14.78 -6.38 12.20
C ASP A 406 14.33 -7.45 11.21
N LEU A 407 14.74 -7.33 9.94
CA LEU A 407 14.27 -8.19 8.86
C LEU A 407 15.24 -9.30 8.44
N THR A 408 16.49 -9.31 8.92
CA THR A 408 17.56 -10.20 8.41
C THR A 408 17.29 -11.70 8.53
N HIS A 409 16.44 -12.14 9.46
CA HIS A 409 16.06 -13.56 9.63
C HIS A 409 14.87 -13.98 8.75
N VAL A 410 14.05 -13.03 8.29
CA VAL A 410 12.79 -13.32 7.59
C VAL A 410 12.99 -14.06 6.26
N PRO A 411 13.98 -13.72 5.40
CA PRO A 411 14.23 -14.47 4.17
C PRO A 411 14.55 -15.95 4.41
N ALA A 412 15.25 -16.25 5.52
CA ALA A 412 15.52 -17.64 5.89
C ALA A 412 14.24 -18.38 6.33
N VAL A 413 13.35 -17.74 7.10
CA VAL A 413 12.03 -18.32 7.45
C VAL A 413 11.21 -18.57 6.18
N ALA A 414 11.15 -17.61 5.25
CA ALA A 414 10.47 -17.72 3.98
C ALA A 414 10.97 -18.92 3.16
N GLY A 415 12.29 -18.98 2.94
CA GLY A 415 12.91 -20.07 2.19
C GLY A 415 12.71 -21.43 2.83
N LEU A 416 12.79 -21.56 4.17
CA LEU A 416 12.52 -22.80 4.88
C LEU A 416 11.05 -23.22 4.82
N SER A 417 10.12 -22.26 4.91
CA SER A 417 8.68 -22.51 4.81
C SER A 417 8.31 -23.08 3.45
N ASP A 418 8.92 -22.55 2.40
CA ASP A 418 8.66 -22.92 1.00
C ASP A 418 9.63 -23.96 0.45
N ARG A 419 10.48 -24.50 1.32
CA ARG A 419 11.47 -25.53 0.98
C ARG A 419 12.38 -25.11 -0.17
N SER A 420 12.78 -23.85 -0.18
CA SER A 420 13.69 -23.31 -1.19
C SER A 420 15.09 -23.93 -1.04
N GLU A 421 15.61 -24.46 -2.14
CA GLU A 421 17.00 -24.89 -2.28
C GLU A 421 17.84 -23.84 -3.02
N GLY A 422 17.50 -22.57 -2.91
CA GLY A 422 18.21 -21.46 -3.52
C GLY A 422 19.67 -21.37 -3.08
N GLU A 423 20.56 -20.99 -3.99
CA GLU A 423 22.01 -20.89 -3.71
C GLU A 423 22.31 -19.93 -2.55
N ALA A 424 21.47 -18.92 -2.30
CA ALA A 424 21.63 -17.94 -1.22
C ALA A 424 21.10 -18.41 0.15
N MET A 425 20.43 -19.57 0.25
CA MET A 425 19.90 -20.05 1.52
C MET A 425 20.95 -20.16 2.63
N PRO A 426 22.18 -20.68 2.40
CA PRO A 426 23.22 -20.71 3.43
C PRO A 426 23.56 -19.31 3.97
N ASP A 427 23.59 -18.29 3.10
CA ASP A 427 23.94 -16.92 3.49
C ASP A 427 22.80 -16.28 4.30
N TYR A 428 21.52 -16.53 3.94
CA TYR A 428 20.38 -16.11 4.75
C TYR A 428 20.35 -16.78 6.13
N LEU A 429 20.72 -18.05 6.22
CA LEU A 429 20.86 -18.75 7.50
C LEU A 429 22.00 -18.16 8.35
N GLU A 430 23.12 -17.73 7.73
CA GLU A 430 24.21 -17.05 8.44
C GLU A 430 23.76 -15.68 8.98
N LEU A 431 23.02 -14.90 8.19
CA LEU A 431 22.41 -13.63 8.64
C LEU A 431 21.45 -13.84 9.81
N ALA A 432 20.60 -14.85 9.75
CA ALA A 432 19.68 -15.17 10.84
C ALA A 432 20.43 -15.59 12.13
N ALA A 433 21.55 -16.30 11.98
CA ALA A 433 22.38 -16.71 13.11
C ALA A 433 23.06 -15.51 13.82
N GLU A 434 23.30 -14.38 13.12
CA GLU A 434 23.76 -13.14 13.74
C GLU A 434 22.74 -12.53 14.73
N ARG A 435 21.45 -12.92 14.60
CA ARG A 435 20.35 -12.56 15.51
C ARG A 435 19.98 -13.69 16.49
N ASP A 436 20.87 -14.63 16.71
CA ASP A 436 20.66 -15.79 17.60
C ASP A 436 19.50 -16.71 17.16
N TYR A 437 19.26 -16.85 15.84
CA TYR A 437 18.37 -17.87 15.28
C TYR A 437 19.16 -18.99 14.63
N ASP A 438 19.04 -20.19 15.13
CA ASP A 438 19.48 -21.39 14.40
C ASP A 438 18.37 -21.89 13.45
N GLU A 439 18.70 -22.84 12.58
CA GLU A 439 17.76 -23.37 11.61
C GLU A 439 16.52 -24.00 12.27
N ALA A 440 16.69 -24.63 13.45
CA ALA A 440 15.57 -25.23 14.18
C ALA A 440 14.59 -24.13 14.67
N ALA A 441 15.10 -23.04 15.23
CA ALA A 441 14.28 -21.91 15.66
C ALA A 441 13.53 -21.26 14.46
N LEU A 442 14.17 -21.14 13.29
CA LEU A 442 13.53 -20.62 12.09
C LEU A 442 12.41 -21.54 11.58
N ARG A 443 12.60 -22.87 11.65
CA ARG A 443 11.55 -23.84 11.32
C ARG A 443 10.40 -23.77 12.31
N ASP A 444 10.67 -23.59 13.60
CA ASP A 444 9.64 -23.41 14.63
C ASP A 444 8.82 -22.14 14.38
N ILE A 445 9.45 -21.04 13.90
CA ILE A 445 8.73 -19.82 13.48
C ILE A 445 7.78 -20.16 12.31
N GLY A 446 8.25 -20.85 11.27
CA GLY A 446 7.43 -21.28 10.14
C GLY A 446 6.23 -22.13 10.57
N GLU A 447 6.46 -23.13 11.45
CA GLU A 447 5.40 -23.97 12.02
C GLU A 447 4.39 -23.17 12.86
N ALA A 448 4.88 -22.20 13.64
CA ALA A 448 4.02 -21.33 14.44
C ALA A 448 3.16 -20.40 13.57
N LEU A 449 3.72 -19.88 12.46
CA LEU A 449 2.98 -19.09 11.47
C LEU A 449 1.87 -19.91 10.82
N ASP A 450 2.17 -21.10 10.32
CA ASP A 450 1.18 -22.01 9.72
C ASP A 450 0.06 -22.35 10.70
N TYR A 451 0.43 -22.69 11.95
CA TYR A 451 -0.54 -23.02 12.99
C TYR A 451 -1.45 -21.83 13.32
N ALA A 452 -0.88 -20.64 13.50
CA ALA A 452 -1.64 -19.43 13.79
C ALA A 452 -2.59 -19.08 12.62
N THR A 453 -2.10 -19.10 11.39
CA THR A 453 -2.86 -18.79 10.18
C THR A 453 -4.06 -19.74 9.99
N HIS A 454 -3.85 -21.04 10.24
CA HIS A 454 -4.94 -22.01 10.18
C HIS A 454 -6.11 -21.64 11.11
N TRP A 455 -5.84 -21.14 12.32
CA TRP A 455 -6.87 -20.78 13.29
C TRP A 455 -7.41 -19.37 13.11
N LEU A 456 -6.66 -18.45 12.50
CA LEU A 456 -7.12 -17.11 12.14
C LEU A 456 -8.20 -17.12 11.04
N ARG A 457 -8.29 -18.17 10.25
CA ARG A 457 -9.35 -18.36 9.26
C ARG A 457 -9.51 -17.17 8.30
N TYR A 458 -8.42 -16.73 7.70
CA TYR A 458 -8.36 -15.59 6.76
C TYR A 458 -8.57 -14.21 7.41
N SER A 459 -8.33 -14.10 8.72
CA SER A 459 -8.10 -12.80 9.38
C SER A 459 -6.63 -12.45 9.29
N SER A 460 -6.31 -11.17 9.26
CA SER A 460 -4.92 -10.67 9.16
C SER A 460 -4.01 -11.15 10.30
N GLY A 461 -4.56 -11.24 11.50
CA GLY A 461 -3.80 -11.62 12.70
C GLY A 461 -2.86 -10.52 13.21
N ASP A 462 -2.72 -9.44 12.49
CA ASP A 462 -1.95 -8.22 12.78
C ASP A 462 -0.81 -8.43 13.82
N GLN A 463 -0.95 -7.93 15.04
CA GLN A 463 0.06 -8.01 16.09
C GLN A 463 0.49 -9.44 16.43
N LEU A 464 -0.43 -10.42 16.41
CA LEU A 464 -0.06 -11.82 16.72
C LEU A 464 0.96 -12.36 15.73
N ILE A 465 0.75 -12.12 14.43
CA ILE A 465 1.65 -12.61 13.39
C ILE A 465 2.97 -11.84 13.41
N THR A 466 2.93 -10.53 13.65
CA THR A 466 4.13 -9.69 13.81
C THR A 466 4.98 -10.18 15.00
N ASP A 467 4.34 -10.52 16.13
CA ASP A 467 5.02 -11.08 17.31
C ASP A 467 5.63 -12.47 17.02
N VAL A 468 4.93 -13.34 16.26
CA VAL A 468 5.44 -14.67 15.87
C VAL A 468 6.62 -14.54 14.91
N LEU A 469 6.57 -13.62 13.96
CA LEU A 469 7.66 -13.38 13.01
C LEU A 469 8.81 -12.54 13.61
N ASN A 470 8.60 -11.89 14.75
CA ASN A 470 9.55 -10.98 15.42
C ASN A 470 10.02 -9.82 14.54
N VAL A 471 9.09 -9.17 13.87
CA VAL A 471 9.34 -7.95 13.09
C VAL A 471 8.83 -6.75 13.88
N ASP A 472 9.68 -5.72 14.08
CA ASP A 472 9.36 -4.53 14.88
C ASP A 472 8.84 -4.87 16.29
N CYS A 473 9.48 -5.86 16.93
CA CYS A 473 9.08 -6.38 18.25
C CYS A 473 10.22 -6.22 19.26
N ASP A 474 9.97 -5.46 20.33
CA ASP A 474 10.95 -5.18 21.39
C ASP A 474 11.04 -6.31 22.45
N ASP A 475 10.15 -7.30 22.41
CA ASP A 475 9.99 -8.33 23.44
C ASP A 475 10.38 -9.73 22.90
N ARG A 476 11.70 -9.98 22.84
CA ARG A 476 12.25 -11.25 22.39
C ARG A 476 11.79 -12.42 23.25
N GLU A 477 11.66 -12.26 24.58
CA GLU A 477 11.23 -13.33 25.49
C GLU A 477 9.78 -13.76 25.15
N ARG A 478 8.90 -12.79 24.91
CA ARG A 478 7.51 -13.06 24.46
C ARG A 478 7.47 -13.79 23.12
N HIS A 479 8.30 -13.37 22.16
CA HIS A 479 8.42 -14.04 20.87
C HIS A 479 8.83 -15.51 21.03
N ASP A 480 9.93 -15.76 21.74
CA ASP A 480 10.46 -17.11 21.94
C ASP A 480 9.44 -18.03 22.65
N GLU A 481 8.75 -17.55 23.69
CA GLU A 481 7.71 -18.30 24.40
C GLU A 481 6.48 -18.58 23.50
N LEU A 482 6.06 -17.60 22.70
CA LEU A 482 4.91 -17.73 21.79
C LEU A 482 5.19 -18.73 20.68
N VAL A 483 6.35 -18.63 20.02
CA VAL A 483 6.78 -19.56 18.96
C VAL A 483 6.85 -20.98 19.51
N ALA A 484 7.52 -21.19 20.64
CA ALA A 484 7.64 -22.51 21.25
C ALA A 484 6.26 -23.13 21.59
N ASP A 485 5.31 -22.35 22.16
CA ASP A 485 3.97 -22.86 22.49
C ASP A 485 3.14 -23.21 21.23
N LEU A 486 3.26 -22.42 20.16
CA LEU A 486 2.53 -22.66 18.91
C LEU A 486 3.13 -23.83 18.12
N ALA A 487 4.46 -23.91 17.99
CA ALA A 487 5.15 -25.01 17.33
C ALA A 487 4.90 -26.34 18.04
N ASP A 488 4.99 -26.38 19.38
CA ASP A 488 4.65 -27.55 20.20
C ASP A 488 3.19 -28.03 19.98
N LYS A 489 2.25 -27.13 19.76
CA LYS A 489 0.86 -27.47 19.46
C LYS A 489 0.72 -27.98 18.03
N ALA A 490 1.40 -27.34 17.09
CA ALA A 490 1.44 -27.78 15.70
C ALA A 490 1.95 -29.20 15.59
N GLU A 491 3.11 -29.52 16.16
CA GLU A 491 3.70 -30.86 16.15
C GLU A 491 2.76 -31.92 16.72
N ARG A 492 2.13 -31.64 17.87
CA ARG A 492 1.16 -32.57 18.49
C ARG A 492 -0.06 -32.83 17.63
N ASP A 493 -0.59 -31.77 16.96
CA ASP A 493 -1.76 -31.92 16.10
C ASP A 493 -1.38 -32.64 14.79
N VAL A 494 -0.19 -32.38 14.22
CA VAL A 494 0.38 -33.12 13.07
C VAL A 494 0.51 -34.61 13.42
N GLN A 495 1.16 -34.97 14.55
CA GLN A 495 1.34 -36.34 14.94
C GLN A 495 -0.01 -37.07 15.12
N LYS A 496 -0.98 -36.42 15.75
CA LYS A 496 -2.33 -36.95 15.90
C LYS A 496 -3.02 -37.19 14.56
N GLN A 497 -2.80 -36.30 13.59
CA GLN A 497 -3.32 -36.45 12.25
C GLN A 497 -2.69 -37.65 11.52
N LEU A 498 -1.37 -37.78 11.60
CA LEU A 498 -0.63 -38.90 11.02
C LEU A 498 -1.04 -40.24 11.63
N ASP A 499 -1.19 -40.31 12.95
CA ASP A 499 -1.64 -41.55 13.65
C ASP A 499 -3.01 -42.02 13.12
N ALA A 500 -3.89 -41.07 12.73
CA ALA A 500 -5.18 -41.40 12.14
C ALA A 500 -5.10 -41.80 10.67
N ALA A 501 -4.32 -41.05 9.88
CA ALA A 501 -4.28 -41.14 8.43
C ALA A 501 -3.44 -42.29 7.88
N MET A 502 -2.25 -42.58 8.48
CA MET A 502 -1.27 -43.51 7.95
C MET A 502 -1.78 -44.94 7.74
N ALA A 503 -2.73 -45.39 8.58
CA ALA A 503 -3.33 -46.73 8.45
C ALA A 503 -4.25 -46.87 7.21
N HIS A 504 -4.58 -45.75 6.57
CA HIS A 504 -5.52 -45.66 5.44
C HIS A 504 -4.84 -45.19 4.15
N VAL A 505 -3.52 -45.03 4.15
CA VAL A 505 -2.75 -44.73 2.94
C VAL A 505 -2.72 -45.97 2.05
N GLU A 506 -3.26 -45.83 0.84
CA GLU A 506 -3.21 -46.87 -0.18
C GLU A 506 -1.90 -46.74 -0.99
N HIS A 507 -1.39 -47.85 -1.50
CA HIS A 507 -0.13 -47.88 -2.24
C HIS A 507 -0.26 -48.71 -3.51
N GLU A 508 0.26 -48.16 -4.61
CA GLU A 508 0.49 -48.93 -5.84
C GLU A 508 1.82 -48.52 -6.50
N ARG A 509 2.28 -49.30 -7.45
CA ARG A 509 3.48 -48.99 -8.22
C ARG A 509 3.08 -48.67 -9.64
N LEU A 510 3.45 -47.48 -10.11
CA LEU A 510 3.15 -47.02 -11.44
C LEU A 510 4.05 -47.68 -12.51
N ASP A 511 3.63 -47.61 -13.78
CA ASP A 511 4.35 -48.21 -14.91
C ASP A 511 5.73 -47.58 -15.15
N ASN A 512 5.92 -46.30 -14.79
CA ASN A 512 7.22 -45.63 -14.84
C ASN A 512 8.16 -46.03 -13.70
N GLY A 513 7.66 -46.79 -12.73
CA GLY A 513 8.44 -47.31 -11.59
C GLY A 513 8.31 -46.48 -10.29
N ALA A 514 7.65 -45.34 -10.29
CA ALA A 514 7.40 -44.56 -9.11
C ALA A 514 6.40 -45.26 -8.16
N HIS A 515 6.52 -44.97 -6.88
CA HIS A 515 5.56 -45.42 -5.86
C HIS A 515 4.48 -44.34 -5.73
N LEU A 516 3.22 -44.71 -5.97
CA LEU A 516 2.06 -43.85 -5.74
C LEU A 516 1.42 -44.20 -4.38
N TYR A 517 1.28 -43.19 -3.52
CA TYR A 517 0.52 -43.27 -2.29
C TYR A 517 -0.70 -42.36 -2.39
N THR A 518 -1.87 -42.88 -1.99
CA THR A 518 -3.11 -42.12 -2.02
C THR A 518 -3.80 -42.11 -0.67
N LEU A 519 -4.38 -40.98 -0.29
CA LEU A 519 -5.09 -40.81 0.99
C LEU A 519 -6.41 -40.06 0.74
N ASP A 520 -7.53 -40.67 1.10
CA ASP A 520 -8.81 -39.97 1.21
C ASP A 520 -8.83 -39.14 2.51
N VAL A 521 -8.43 -37.90 2.41
CA VAL A 521 -8.34 -36.99 3.58
C VAL A 521 -9.71 -36.59 4.12
N GLU A 522 -10.80 -36.72 3.32
CA GLU A 522 -12.14 -36.44 3.78
C GLU A 522 -12.62 -37.46 4.82
N ASN A 523 -12.32 -38.74 4.60
CA ASN A 523 -12.83 -39.83 5.41
C ASN A 523 -11.83 -40.34 6.44
N HIS A 524 -10.53 -40.10 6.25
CA HIS A 524 -9.44 -40.71 7.05
C HIS A 524 -8.51 -39.69 7.71
N ALA A 525 -8.85 -38.40 7.67
CA ALA A 525 -8.16 -37.33 8.37
C ALA A 525 -9.13 -36.51 9.21
N TYR A 526 -8.61 -35.74 10.19
CA TYR A 526 -9.44 -34.79 10.96
C TYR A 526 -9.64 -33.50 10.17
N ARG A 527 -10.72 -33.41 9.42
CA ARG A 527 -11.00 -32.40 8.39
C ARG A 527 -11.01 -30.95 8.86
N PHE A 528 -11.35 -30.68 10.12
CA PHE A 528 -11.57 -29.32 10.65
C PHE A 528 -10.58 -28.91 11.72
N THR A 529 -9.46 -29.63 11.81
CA THR A 529 -8.36 -29.36 12.74
C THR A 529 -7.08 -29.10 11.95
N TYR A 530 -6.09 -28.57 12.61
CA TYR A 530 -4.73 -28.53 12.06
C TYR A 530 -4.14 -29.95 12.02
N PRO A 531 -3.31 -30.27 11.04
CA PRO A 531 -2.99 -29.49 9.83
C PRO A 531 -4.07 -29.57 8.76
N ALA A 532 -4.03 -28.59 7.82
CA ALA A 532 -4.88 -28.60 6.65
C ALA A 532 -4.57 -29.79 5.71
N PRO A 533 -5.47 -30.17 4.78
CA PRO A 533 -5.26 -31.30 3.87
C PRO A 533 -3.94 -31.27 3.09
N GLY A 534 -3.48 -30.08 2.67
CA GLY A 534 -2.21 -29.91 1.96
C GLY A 534 -1.02 -30.31 2.81
N LYS A 535 -0.93 -29.79 4.03
CA LYS A 535 0.14 -30.15 4.98
C LYS A 535 0.03 -31.61 5.42
N THR A 536 -1.19 -32.12 5.67
CA THR A 536 -1.39 -33.57 5.97
C THR A 536 -0.83 -34.45 4.86
N THR A 537 -1.05 -34.06 3.59
CA THR A 537 -0.52 -34.81 2.44
C THR A 537 1.01 -34.72 2.37
N GLY A 538 1.59 -33.55 2.67
CA GLY A 538 3.03 -33.35 2.77
C GLY A 538 3.68 -34.23 3.82
N GLU A 539 3.15 -34.26 5.04
CA GLU A 539 3.65 -35.07 6.14
C GLU A 539 3.57 -36.59 5.84
N VAL A 540 2.49 -37.04 5.18
CA VAL A 540 2.39 -38.44 4.70
C VAL A 540 3.42 -38.70 3.62
N HIS A 541 3.64 -37.74 2.71
CA HIS A 541 4.64 -37.86 1.66
C HIS A 541 6.05 -38.01 2.23
N ASP A 542 6.46 -37.11 3.13
CA ASP A 542 7.78 -37.13 3.77
C ASP A 542 8.04 -38.48 4.49
N ALA A 543 7.04 -38.95 5.23
CA ALA A 543 7.14 -40.27 5.86
C ALA A 543 7.32 -41.42 4.85
N LYS A 544 6.68 -41.34 3.67
CA LYS A 544 6.79 -42.37 2.63
C LYS A 544 8.08 -42.28 1.83
N VAL A 545 8.59 -41.09 1.57
CA VAL A 545 9.93 -40.90 0.99
C VAL A 545 11.00 -41.48 1.89
N ALA A 546 10.97 -41.21 3.19
CA ALA A 546 11.91 -41.73 4.15
C ALA A 546 11.85 -43.30 4.27
N GLU A 547 10.64 -43.89 4.17
CA GLU A 547 10.47 -45.36 4.17
C GLU A 547 10.97 -46.04 2.89
N THR A 548 10.84 -45.40 1.73
CA THR A 548 10.95 -46.06 0.42
C THR A 548 12.33 -45.88 -0.21
N GLY A 549 12.87 -44.66 -0.20
CA GLY A 549 14.15 -44.31 -0.86
C GLY A 549 14.13 -44.39 -2.38
N ASP A 550 12.96 -44.62 -2.99
CA ASP A 550 12.68 -44.65 -4.45
C ASP A 550 11.79 -43.44 -4.84
N PRO A 551 11.61 -43.10 -6.11
CA PRO A 551 10.70 -42.06 -6.52
C PRO A 551 9.27 -42.24 -6.00
N VAL A 552 8.72 -41.20 -5.36
CA VAL A 552 7.41 -41.22 -4.68
C VAL A 552 6.50 -40.12 -5.22
N ILE A 553 5.24 -40.47 -5.44
CA ILE A 553 4.14 -39.52 -5.63
C ILE A 553 3.12 -39.74 -4.51
N THR A 554 2.60 -38.67 -3.93
CA THR A 554 1.53 -38.73 -2.93
C THR A 554 0.35 -37.85 -3.35
N ILE A 555 -0.85 -38.42 -3.31
CA ILE A 555 -2.11 -37.71 -3.57
C ILE A 555 -2.96 -37.76 -2.31
N GLY A 556 -3.21 -36.58 -1.72
CA GLY A 556 -4.27 -36.39 -0.71
C GLY A 556 -5.50 -35.81 -1.38
N TYR A 557 -6.64 -36.50 -1.34
CA TYR A 557 -7.82 -36.03 -2.05
C TYR A 557 -9.07 -35.93 -1.15
N GLY A 558 -9.95 -35.01 -1.51
CA GLY A 558 -11.27 -34.81 -0.91
C GLY A 558 -12.41 -34.98 -1.93
N PRO A 559 -13.60 -34.44 -1.64
CA PRO A 559 -14.74 -34.57 -2.54
C PRO A 559 -14.61 -33.77 -3.84
N ASP A 560 -13.83 -32.69 -3.84
CA ASP A 560 -13.74 -31.66 -4.86
C ASP A 560 -12.32 -31.08 -5.04
N PHE A 561 -11.31 -31.73 -4.46
CA PHE A 561 -9.91 -31.33 -4.58
C PHE A 561 -8.94 -32.51 -4.49
N ALA A 562 -7.74 -32.33 -5.01
CA ALA A 562 -6.57 -33.17 -4.78
C ALA A 562 -5.33 -32.30 -4.55
N VAL A 563 -4.49 -32.71 -3.59
CA VAL A 563 -3.18 -32.15 -3.33
C VAL A 563 -2.12 -33.16 -3.74
N LEU A 564 -1.10 -32.70 -4.43
CA LEU A 564 -0.08 -33.52 -5.08
C LEU A 564 1.28 -33.17 -4.50
N ARG A 565 2.09 -34.21 -4.24
CA ARG A 565 3.49 -34.11 -3.86
C ARG A 565 4.30 -35.16 -4.60
N SER A 566 5.54 -34.85 -4.99
CA SER A 566 6.42 -35.83 -5.60
C SER A 566 7.88 -35.62 -5.20
N ASP A 567 8.59 -36.72 -5.10
CA ASP A 567 10.04 -36.81 -5.03
C ASP A 567 10.54 -37.73 -6.13
N GLY A 568 11.55 -37.29 -6.88
CA GLY A 568 12.12 -38.04 -7.98
C GLY A 568 11.21 -38.18 -9.22
N VAL A 569 10.10 -37.42 -9.30
CA VAL A 569 9.14 -37.46 -10.41
C VAL A 569 8.72 -36.05 -10.82
N ARG A 570 8.82 -35.75 -12.10
CA ARG A 570 8.42 -34.44 -12.65
C ARG A 570 6.91 -34.40 -12.91
N LEU A 571 6.16 -33.68 -12.08
CA LEU A 571 4.73 -33.44 -12.24
C LEU A 571 4.52 -32.06 -12.89
N ASP A 572 4.23 -32.01 -14.17
CA ASP A 572 3.85 -30.76 -14.84
C ASP A 572 2.38 -30.45 -14.55
N ILE A 573 2.12 -29.88 -13.37
CA ILE A 573 0.76 -29.64 -12.85
C ILE A 573 -0.06 -28.72 -13.78
N PRO A 574 0.46 -27.58 -14.28
CA PRO A 574 -0.30 -26.74 -15.20
C PRO A 574 -0.73 -27.50 -16.47
N ARG A 575 0.19 -28.30 -17.04
CA ARG A 575 -0.14 -29.14 -18.19
C ARG A 575 -1.21 -30.17 -17.85
N TYR A 576 -1.10 -30.86 -16.69
CA TYR A 576 -2.11 -31.83 -16.26
C TYR A 576 -3.48 -31.20 -16.08
N VAL A 577 -3.57 -30.02 -15.49
CA VAL A 577 -4.82 -29.27 -15.33
C VAL A 577 -5.44 -28.93 -16.68
N SER A 578 -4.64 -28.44 -17.64
CA SER A 578 -5.09 -28.12 -19.00
C SER A 578 -5.63 -29.37 -19.71
N GLU A 579 -4.86 -30.47 -19.69
CA GLU A 579 -5.26 -31.73 -20.32
C GLU A 579 -6.51 -32.33 -19.65
N LEU A 580 -6.60 -32.35 -18.31
CA LEU A 580 -7.76 -32.84 -17.60
C LEU A 580 -9.03 -32.02 -17.85
N THR A 581 -8.89 -30.72 -18.05
CA THR A 581 -10.01 -29.83 -18.39
C THR A 581 -10.61 -30.20 -19.75
N GLU A 582 -9.77 -30.62 -20.69
CA GLU A 582 -10.21 -31.07 -22.04
C GLU A 582 -10.75 -32.51 -22.02
N GLU A 583 -10.16 -33.40 -21.24
CA GLU A 583 -10.44 -34.85 -21.24
C GLU A 583 -11.62 -35.24 -20.38
N VAL A 584 -11.82 -34.58 -19.23
CA VAL A 584 -12.89 -34.94 -18.27
C VAL A 584 -14.08 -34.01 -18.44
N ASP A 585 -14.99 -34.41 -19.32
CA ASP A 585 -16.23 -33.65 -19.60
C ASP A 585 -17.04 -33.42 -18.32
N GLY A 586 -17.27 -32.15 -17.97
CA GLY A 586 -18.00 -31.74 -16.76
C GLY A 586 -17.19 -31.83 -15.46
N GLY A 587 -15.90 -32.12 -15.56
CA GLY A 587 -14.99 -32.18 -14.44
C GLY A 587 -14.76 -30.83 -13.77
N GLY A 588 -14.84 -29.74 -14.53
CA GLY A 588 -14.60 -28.37 -14.04
C GLY A 588 -13.25 -28.28 -13.34
N VAL A 589 -12.23 -28.89 -13.95
CA VAL A 589 -10.87 -28.98 -13.40
C VAL A 589 -10.22 -27.61 -13.45
N SER A 590 -9.63 -27.19 -12.34
CA SER A 590 -8.80 -25.98 -12.22
C SER A 590 -7.72 -26.23 -11.16
N GLY A 591 -6.67 -25.46 -11.16
CA GLY A 591 -5.61 -25.60 -10.17
C GLY A 591 -4.27 -25.16 -10.71
N GLY A 592 -3.21 -25.34 -9.92
CA GLY A 592 -1.86 -24.94 -10.25
C GLY A 592 -0.84 -25.54 -9.30
N GLY A 593 0.40 -25.13 -9.47
CA GLY A 593 1.51 -25.57 -8.64
C GLY A 593 2.84 -25.57 -9.38
N HIS A 594 3.83 -26.18 -8.75
CA HIS A 594 5.18 -26.37 -9.27
C HIS A 594 5.35 -27.77 -9.88
N LEU A 595 6.60 -28.10 -10.23
CA LEU A 595 6.92 -29.40 -10.83
C LEU A 595 6.79 -30.58 -9.89
N VAL A 596 6.75 -30.33 -8.58
CA VAL A 596 6.74 -31.38 -7.54
C VAL A 596 5.58 -31.22 -6.54
N VAL A 597 4.91 -30.07 -6.54
CA VAL A 597 3.84 -29.71 -5.60
C VAL A 597 2.71 -29.01 -6.34
N GLY A 598 1.47 -29.41 -6.09
CA GLY A 598 0.32 -28.71 -6.64
C GLY A 598 -1.00 -29.08 -6.01
N SER A 599 -2.02 -28.31 -6.40
CA SER A 599 -3.40 -28.51 -5.96
C SER A 599 -4.33 -28.43 -7.17
N ILE A 600 -5.28 -29.34 -7.23
CA ILE A 600 -6.29 -29.42 -8.28
C ILE A 600 -7.67 -29.38 -7.63
N LYS A 601 -8.56 -28.56 -8.15
CA LYS A 601 -9.99 -28.49 -7.78
C LYS A 601 -10.81 -29.10 -8.92
N PHE A 602 -11.94 -29.70 -8.58
CA PHE A 602 -12.86 -30.29 -9.54
C PHE A 602 -14.29 -30.31 -9.00
N VAL A 603 -15.25 -30.55 -9.86
CA VAL A 603 -16.67 -30.65 -9.45
C VAL A 603 -16.90 -31.83 -8.54
N SER A 604 -17.53 -31.59 -7.41
CA SER A 604 -17.92 -32.65 -6.45
C SER A 604 -18.77 -33.71 -7.18
N GLY A 605 -18.36 -34.97 -7.08
CA GLY A 605 -18.96 -36.08 -7.80
C GLY A 605 -18.20 -36.56 -9.03
N MET A 606 -17.20 -35.81 -9.51
CA MET A 606 -16.29 -36.21 -10.60
C MET A 606 -14.94 -36.70 -10.08
N ARG A 607 -14.83 -36.94 -8.77
CA ARG A 607 -13.59 -37.34 -8.09
C ARG A 607 -12.92 -38.54 -8.74
N SER A 608 -13.69 -39.63 -8.97
CA SER A 608 -13.11 -40.87 -9.49
C SER A 608 -12.55 -40.66 -10.89
N GLU A 609 -13.31 -40.02 -11.77
CA GLU A 609 -12.92 -39.76 -13.15
C GLU A 609 -11.67 -38.85 -13.22
N VAL A 610 -11.61 -37.82 -12.37
CA VAL A 610 -10.46 -36.89 -12.35
C VAL A 610 -9.22 -37.57 -11.77
N ILE A 611 -9.35 -38.28 -10.63
CA ILE A 611 -8.19 -38.95 -10.01
C ILE A 611 -7.68 -40.09 -10.89
N ASP A 612 -8.55 -40.91 -11.50
CA ASP A 612 -8.14 -42.00 -12.40
C ASP A 612 -7.38 -41.43 -13.63
N ALA A 613 -7.88 -40.38 -14.26
CA ALA A 613 -7.19 -39.72 -15.38
C ALA A 613 -5.86 -39.06 -14.98
N LEU A 614 -5.81 -38.46 -13.76
CA LEU A 614 -4.58 -37.89 -13.21
C LEU A 614 -3.50 -38.97 -12.98
N VAL A 615 -3.88 -40.11 -12.40
CA VAL A 615 -2.97 -41.25 -12.15
C VAL A 615 -2.43 -41.82 -13.46
N GLU A 616 -3.26 -41.90 -14.52
CA GLU A 616 -2.79 -42.33 -15.86
C GLU A 616 -1.69 -41.40 -16.40
N LYS A 617 -1.83 -40.06 -16.22
CA LYS A 617 -0.79 -39.09 -16.61
C LYS A 617 0.49 -39.22 -15.77
N MET A 618 0.35 -39.46 -14.47
CA MET A 618 1.49 -39.67 -13.58
C MET A 618 2.26 -40.95 -13.89
N ALA A 619 1.61 -41.99 -14.41
CA ALA A 619 2.26 -43.21 -14.82
C ALA A 619 3.21 -43.03 -16.05
N ASP A 620 2.97 -41.97 -16.82
CA ASP A 620 3.79 -41.57 -17.98
C ASP A 620 4.79 -40.43 -17.62
N ALA A 621 4.80 -39.93 -16.37
CA ALA A 621 5.66 -38.85 -15.93
C ALA A 621 7.15 -39.23 -15.97
N GLU A 622 8.00 -38.26 -16.29
CA GLU A 622 9.46 -38.41 -16.29
C GLU A 622 10.00 -38.56 -14.86
N LEU A 623 10.92 -39.51 -14.68
CA LEU A 623 11.67 -39.62 -13.43
C LEU A 623 12.84 -38.66 -13.46
N ASP A 624 12.97 -37.83 -12.43
CA ASP A 624 14.01 -36.84 -12.26
C ASP A 624 14.45 -36.84 -10.79
N GLU A 625 15.54 -37.53 -10.51
CA GLU A 625 16.06 -37.74 -9.15
C GLU A 625 16.55 -36.42 -8.47
N GLU A 626 16.70 -35.34 -9.24
CA GLU A 626 17.11 -34.04 -8.71
C GLU A 626 15.91 -33.23 -8.15
N LEU A 627 14.68 -33.64 -8.49
CA LEU A 627 13.46 -32.96 -8.03
C LEU A 627 12.99 -33.56 -6.71
N THR A 628 12.93 -32.73 -5.68
CA THR A 628 12.43 -33.12 -4.35
C THR A 628 11.41 -32.13 -3.81
N SER A 629 10.43 -32.62 -3.06
CA SER A 629 9.48 -31.81 -2.29
C SER A 629 9.47 -32.21 -0.80
N SER A 630 10.29 -33.21 -0.43
CA SER A 630 10.33 -33.73 0.94
C SER A 630 11.31 -32.96 1.81
N THR A 631 10.99 -32.85 3.11
CA THR A 631 11.91 -32.33 4.14
C THR A 631 12.74 -33.45 4.81
N ALA A 632 12.62 -34.67 4.33
CA ALA A 632 13.39 -35.80 4.88
C ALA A 632 14.88 -35.53 4.63
N LEU A 633 15.61 -35.20 5.70
CA LEU A 633 17.07 -35.19 5.69
C LEU A 633 17.55 -36.60 5.34
N PRO A 634 18.53 -36.76 4.44
CA PRO A 634 19.19 -38.05 4.28
C PRO A 634 19.78 -38.42 5.62
N ASP A 635 19.37 -39.58 6.15
CA ASP A 635 20.00 -40.17 7.34
C ASP A 635 21.51 -40.21 7.12
N ASP A 636 22.27 -39.71 8.09
CA ASP A 636 23.72 -39.65 8.21
C ASP A 636 24.47 -40.66 7.31
N ALA A 637 25.20 -40.15 6.31
CA ALA A 637 26.24 -40.86 5.62
C ALA A 637 27.62 -40.55 6.23
#